data_96617d5480e0dc01db5770a651d6a104
#
_entry.id   96617d5480e0dc01db5770a651d6a104
#
_cell.length_a   1.000
_cell.length_b   1.000
_cell.length_c   1.000
_cell.angle_alpha   90.00
_cell.angle_beta   90.00
_cell.angle_gamma   90.00
#
_symmetry.space_group_name_H-M   'P 1'
#
loop_
_entity.id
_entity.type
_entity.pdbx_description
1 polymer ?
#
loop_
_entity_poly.entity_id
_entity_poly.type
_entity_poly.pdbx_seq_one_letter_code
_entity_poly.pdbx_strand_id
1 'polypeptide(L)'
;MHQKWQHFSTASRKWLWILVVLGIVAALPVAYDRYQTESSASNVELVFNYRGLAEVASYHAHPEQFLQEQLDKLKAAGITSMAMFESTLDDFKKSRRLMVYNAQDIAQMTQSVVPTDENFTYILFTNEENAGRLTPVIEDTFKSLDINVKPWEFHGQKGLIIETSPEDAALKPMQPDPIAFEMLRSKGFHIVPRMSDSLPYDQEAMEKLLAYYEANDVKRILFEGDSVRGFNDNEDKNSLQSFANLLNQHGIGIAAIENTKKPQAGMSTLAYNIHYNVVRLYSLSDKDALLDENTIADRFALATKDRNIRMLYINTAPSRSASKAMVTDSIDNIIKSLKEPGNAIEQMEKNGFHMGRAEAFHITDSSLQHYLKMVVVLGGVAFVALMISYFLPLLTLPAFVLGLIGSAGLYVLKPTLFEQALALFVAISGPTVAMILAVRKINALNGADSELATGRRVTHAIVLYIKTAIISMAAIPFVIALLNNITYSLVLNQFRGVSLLHAAPILLIAVFVILYRGGQPFRQIGKLFRTPITLLWVVAGVVIAGAGMYYLSRTGNAGKVSSIEMVMRTFLENTFHVRPRNKEIAMHPLFLLGIFLSIRYRNAVYIMIFAVIGQLSMVDTFAHIHSPMKISLARDLLGLGIGFILGLIAIVVWQIAEGCWKKWSPRLKQQ
;
A
#
# COMPACT_ATOMS: atom_id res chain seq x y z
N MET A 1 -35.34 -15.39 -37.89
CA MET A 1 -35.26 -14.60 -36.65
C MET A 1 -33.84 -14.56 -36.06
N HIS A 2 -33.15 -15.68 -35.89
CA HIS A 2 -31.80 -15.81 -35.32
C HIS A 2 -30.73 -14.99 -36.07
N GLN A 3 -30.68 -15.03 -37.41
CA GLN A 3 -29.71 -14.26 -38.20
C GLN A 3 -29.93 -12.75 -38.14
N LYS A 4 -31.18 -12.27 -38.11
CA LYS A 4 -31.52 -10.85 -37.95
C LYS A 4 -31.08 -10.34 -36.57
N TRP A 5 -31.31 -11.14 -35.51
CA TRP A 5 -30.86 -10.83 -34.15
C TRP A 5 -29.34 -10.77 -34.05
N GLN A 6 -28.63 -11.70 -34.65
CA GLN A 6 -27.18 -11.74 -34.69
C GLN A 6 -26.58 -10.50 -35.39
N HIS A 7 -27.19 -10.10 -36.52
CA HIS A 7 -26.78 -8.90 -37.26
C HIS A 7 -27.03 -7.64 -36.44
N PHE A 8 -28.18 -7.51 -35.79
CA PHE A 8 -28.52 -6.40 -34.93
C PHE A 8 -27.60 -6.33 -33.69
N SER A 9 -27.36 -7.46 -33.07
CA SER A 9 -26.48 -7.58 -31.90
C SER A 9 -25.01 -7.25 -32.22
N THR A 10 -24.53 -7.60 -33.43
CA THR A 10 -23.18 -7.19 -33.88
C THR A 10 -23.11 -5.72 -34.29
N ALA A 11 -24.17 -5.17 -34.86
CA ALA A 11 -24.24 -3.74 -35.19
C ALA A 11 -24.24 -2.86 -33.95
N SER A 12 -24.86 -3.33 -32.85
CA SER A 12 -24.89 -2.60 -31.57
C SER A 12 -23.50 -2.38 -30.93
N ARG A 13 -22.47 -3.16 -31.33
CA ARG A 13 -21.08 -2.92 -30.86
C ARG A 13 -20.59 -1.52 -31.14
N LYS A 14 -21.00 -0.86 -32.23
CA LYS A 14 -20.63 0.51 -32.54
C LYS A 14 -21.15 1.48 -31.46
N TRP A 15 -22.41 1.27 -31.03
CA TRP A 15 -23.02 2.08 -30.00
C TRP A 15 -22.37 1.84 -28.62
N LEU A 16 -22.02 0.61 -28.31
CA LEU A 16 -21.28 0.29 -27.08
C LEU A 16 -19.91 0.96 -27.05
N TRP A 17 -19.18 1.01 -28.17
CA TRP A 17 -17.93 1.75 -28.27
C TRP A 17 -18.13 3.27 -28.06
N ILE A 18 -19.22 3.86 -28.56
CA ILE A 18 -19.54 5.25 -28.28
C ILE A 18 -19.77 5.47 -26.77
N LEU A 19 -20.51 4.58 -26.11
CA LEU A 19 -20.70 4.64 -24.66
C LEU A 19 -19.38 4.49 -23.88
N VAL A 20 -18.49 3.62 -24.34
CA VAL A 20 -17.14 3.52 -23.74
C VAL A 20 -16.38 4.84 -23.86
N VAL A 21 -16.38 5.45 -25.04
CA VAL A 21 -15.70 6.75 -25.25
C VAL A 21 -16.32 7.84 -24.37
N LEU A 22 -17.66 7.93 -24.29
CA LEU A 22 -18.35 8.85 -23.41
C LEU A 22 -18.00 8.62 -21.91
N GLY A 23 -17.92 7.35 -21.52
CA GLY A 23 -17.49 6.97 -20.18
C GLY A 23 -16.05 7.39 -19.88
N ILE A 24 -15.13 7.25 -20.84
CA ILE A 24 -13.74 7.73 -20.69
C ILE A 24 -13.74 9.25 -20.51
N VAL A 25 -14.45 10.00 -21.36
CA VAL A 25 -14.52 11.46 -21.26
C VAL A 25 -15.09 11.90 -19.91
N ALA A 26 -16.15 11.24 -19.43
CA ALA A 26 -16.73 11.51 -18.11
C ALA A 26 -15.81 11.13 -16.94
N ALA A 27 -14.91 10.17 -17.14
CA ALA A 27 -13.95 9.77 -16.11
C ALA A 27 -12.78 10.76 -15.95
N LEU A 28 -12.44 11.57 -16.96
CA LEU A 28 -11.30 12.50 -16.92
C LEU A 28 -11.44 13.57 -15.82
N PRO A 29 -12.57 14.26 -15.65
CA PRO A 29 -12.74 15.20 -14.54
C PRO A 29 -12.59 14.54 -13.18
N VAL A 30 -13.16 13.33 -13.00
CA VAL A 30 -13.04 12.56 -11.75
C VAL A 30 -11.59 12.17 -11.47
N ALA A 31 -10.84 11.79 -12.51
CA ALA A 31 -9.41 11.51 -12.38
C ALA A 31 -8.61 12.80 -12.04
N TYR A 32 -9.05 13.96 -12.53
CA TYR A 32 -8.44 15.23 -12.18
C TYR A 32 -8.71 15.62 -10.71
N ASP A 33 -9.93 15.42 -10.22
CA ASP A 33 -10.28 15.63 -8.80
C ASP A 33 -9.38 14.75 -7.90
N ARG A 34 -9.18 13.48 -8.28
CA ARG A 34 -8.24 12.58 -7.58
C ARG A 34 -6.81 13.12 -7.60
N TYR A 35 -6.32 13.59 -8.74
CA TYR A 35 -4.98 14.17 -8.85
C TYR A 35 -4.83 15.39 -7.94
N GLN A 36 -5.84 16.27 -7.88
CA GLN A 36 -5.85 17.43 -6.98
C GLN A 36 -5.79 17.00 -5.52
N THR A 37 -6.60 16.01 -5.12
CA THR A 37 -6.58 15.45 -3.77
C THR A 37 -5.20 14.86 -3.42
N GLU A 38 -4.59 14.06 -4.31
CA GLU A 38 -3.27 13.45 -4.09
C GLU A 38 -2.14 14.50 -4.01
N SER A 39 -2.31 15.62 -4.67
CA SER A 39 -1.32 16.72 -4.73
C SER A 39 -1.50 17.77 -3.64
N SER A 40 -2.57 17.69 -2.85
CA SER A 40 -2.92 18.72 -1.84
C SER A 40 -2.01 18.72 -0.62
N ALA A 41 -1.28 17.66 -0.34
CA ALA A 41 -0.37 17.52 0.79
C ALA A 41 1.03 17.13 0.31
N SER A 42 2.02 18.00 0.51
CA SER A 42 3.42 17.78 0.13
C SER A 42 4.37 17.70 1.33
N ASN A 43 3.93 18.05 2.52
CA ASN A 43 4.75 18.01 3.72
C ASN A 43 4.95 16.57 4.20
N VAL A 44 6.19 16.23 4.54
CA VAL A 44 6.58 14.94 5.11
C VAL A 44 7.12 15.16 6.51
N GLU A 45 6.54 14.48 7.48
CA GLU A 45 6.89 14.55 8.90
C GLU A 45 7.77 13.36 9.28
N LEU A 46 8.96 13.67 9.83
CA LEU A 46 9.88 12.69 10.37
C LEU A 46 9.62 12.56 11.87
N VAL A 47 9.10 11.42 12.30
CA VAL A 47 8.72 11.16 13.69
C VAL A 47 9.63 10.09 14.27
N PHE A 48 10.37 10.43 15.33
CA PHE A 48 11.27 9.48 15.99
C PHE A 48 10.63 8.92 17.26
N ASN A 49 10.83 7.64 17.53
CA ASN A 49 10.33 6.96 18.73
C ASN A 49 11.12 7.36 19.96
N TYR A 50 10.56 8.22 20.81
CA TYR A 50 11.22 8.67 22.04
C TYR A 50 11.43 7.54 23.05
N ARG A 51 10.49 6.59 23.21
CA ARG A 51 10.64 5.45 24.12
C ARG A 51 11.86 4.61 23.74
N GLY A 52 12.05 4.32 22.45
CA GLY A 52 13.22 3.59 21.97
C GLY A 52 14.54 4.36 22.23
N LEU A 53 14.53 5.68 22.03
CA LEU A 53 15.69 6.53 22.33
C LEU A 53 16.04 6.51 23.82
N ALA A 54 15.04 6.67 24.70
CA ALA A 54 15.22 6.62 26.14
C ALA A 54 15.70 5.24 26.62
N GLU A 55 15.22 4.17 25.97
CA GLU A 55 15.70 2.83 26.25
C GLU A 55 17.18 2.66 25.86
N VAL A 56 17.60 3.11 24.67
CA VAL A 56 19.03 3.11 24.29
C VAL A 56 19.85 3.92 25.30
N ALA A 57 19.38 5.11 25.68
CA ALA A 57 20.07 5.95 26.66
C ALA A 57 20.27 5.24 28.02
N SER A 58 19.33 4.41 28.46
CA SER A 58 19.41 3.70 29.74
C SER A 58 20.59 2.74 29.85
N TYR A 59 21.17 2.31 28.71
CA TYR A 59 22.36 1.46 28.65
C TYR A 59 23.70 2.25 28.74
N HIS A 60 23.66 3.56 28.70
CA HIS A 60 24.84 4.40 28.81
C HIS A 60 25.15 4.79 30.27
N ALA A 61 26.41 5.03 30.57
CA ALA A 61 26.83 5.42 31.93
C ALA A 61 26.22 6.77 32.39
N HIS A 62 26.02 7.71 31.44
CA HIS A 62 25.41 9.00 31.62
C HIS A 62 24.17 9.15 30.71
N PRO A 63 23.03 8.53 31.08
CA PRO A 63 21.87 8.41 30.18
C PRO A 63 21.29 9.76 29.77
N GLU A 64 21.21 10.70 30.70
CA GLU A 64 20.61 12.02 30.43
C GLU A 64 21.49 12.85 29.48
N GLN A 65 22.79 12.86 29.69
CA GLN A 65 23.72 13.52 28.79
C GLN A 65 23.65 12.92 27.40
N PHE A 66 23.69 11.59 27.31
CA PHE A 66 23.54 10.87 26.01
C PHE A 66 22.23 11.24 25.32
N LEU A 67 21.12 11.22 26.06
CA LEU A 67 19.81 11.58 25.53
C LEU A 67 19.79 13.01 24.96
N GLN A 68 20.33 13.99 25.69
CA GLN A 68 20.40 15.37 25.23
C GLN A 68 21.23 15.50 23.93
N GLU A 69 22.39 14.87 23.87
CA GLU A 69 23.27 14.88 22.71
C GLU A 69 22.60 14.25 21.49
N GLN A 70 21.89 13.11 21.68
CA GLN A 70 21.20 12.46 20.57
C GLN A 70 19.98 13.27 20.09
N LEU A 71 19.24 13.90 20.98
CA LEU A 71 18.13 14.79 20.60
C LEU A 71 18.63 15.94 19.72
N ASP A 72 19.76 16.54 20.07
CA ASP A 72 20.35 17.64 19.29
C ASP A 72 20.83 17.14 17.90
N LYS A 73 21.46 15.96 17.84
CA LYS A 73 21.87 15.33 16.56
C LYS A 73 20.64 14.99 15.68
N LEU A 74 19.59 14.41 16.27
CA LEU A 74 18.36 14.07 15.55
C LEU A 74 17.66 15.32 15.01
N LYS A 75 17.60 16.39 15.80
CA LYS A 75 17.07 17.69 15.36
C LYS A 75 17.88 18.23 14.16
N ALA A 76 19.20 18.21 14.27
CA ALA A 76 20.10 18.62 13.20
C ALA A 76 20.01 17.73 11.94
N ALA A 77 19.60 16.47 12.10
CA ALA A 77 19.34 15.55 11.00
C ALA A 77 17.97 15.73 10.34
N GLY A 78 17.14 16.67 10.82
CA GLY A 78 15.84 16.98 10.22
C GLY A 78 14.66 16.27 10.87
N ILE A 79 14.84 15.56 11.99
CA ILE A 79 13.71 15.03 12.76
C ILE A 79 12.90 16.20 13.31
N THR A 80 11.62 16.25 12.96
CA THR A 80 10.71 17.34 13.33
C THR A 80 9.84 17.01 14.53
N SER A 81 9.57 15.72 14.75
CA SER A 81 8.58 15.26 15.72
C SER A 81 9.08 14.07 16.54
N MET A 82 8.59 13.96 17.77
CA MET A 82 8.84 12.83 18.66
C MET A 82 7.54 12.11 18.99
N ALA A 83 7.53 10.80 18.81
CA ALA A 83 6.42 9.97 19.25
C ALA A 83 6.57 9.65 20.73
N MET A 84 5.56 9.97 21.49
CA MET A 84 5.50 9.68 22.93
C MET A 84 4.38 8.68 23.20
N PHE A 85 4.73 7.58 23.81
CA PHE A 85 3.77 6.59 24.29
C PHE A 85 3.11 7.02 25.60
N GLU A 86 1.98 6.45 25.92
CA GLU A 86 1.47 6.38 27.27
C GLU A 86 2.55 5.74 28.15
N SER A 87 2.85 6.35 29.28
CA SER A 87 3.92 5.90 30.18
C SER A 87 3.43 4.81 31.10
N THR A 88 4.33 3.93 31.52
CA THR A 88 4.09 2.94 32.57
C THR A 88 5.03 3.20 33.75
N LEU A 89 4.78 2.54 34.89
CA LEU A 89 5.73 2.61 36.00
C LEU A 89 7.12 2.13 35.61
N ASP A 90 7.22 1.16 34.71
CA ASP A 90 8.50 0.69 34.17
C ASP A 90 9.22 1.76 33.34
N ASP A 91 8.47 2.53 32.54
CA ASP A 91 9.04 3.64 31.77
C ASP A 91 9.59 4.73 32.70
N PHE A 92 8.85 5.08 33.77
CA PHE A 92 9.33 6.03 34.77
C PHE A 92 10.52 5.50 35.57
N LYS A 93 10.58 4.20 35.85
CA LYS A 93 11.74 3.53 36.47
C LYS A 93 12.96 3.56 35.55
N LYS A 94 12.81 3.22 34.27
CA LYS A 94 13.89 3.25 33.26
C LYS A 94 14.43 4.66 33.06
N SER A 95 13.56 5.67 33.04
CA SER A 95 13.94 7.09 32.96
C SER A 95 14.43 7.69 34.30
N ARG A 96 14.56 6.85 35.34
CA ARG A 96 15.03 7.26 36.69
C ARG A 96 14.20 8.35 37.35
N ARG A 97 12.91 8.44 37.04
CA ARG A 97 11.97 9.36 37.65
C ARG A 97 11.53 8.89 39.03
N LEU A 98 11.39 7.55 39.17
CA LEU A 98 10.98 6.89 40.40
C LEU A 98 11.63 5.51 40.53
N MET A 99 11.55 4.94 41.71
CA MET A 99 11.89 3.57 42.02
C MET A 99 10.62 2.82 42.40
N VAL A 100 10.52 1.53 41.99
CA VAL A 100 9.38 0.65 42.28
C VAL A 100 9.86 -0.51 43.15
N TYR A 101 9.15 -0.74 44.23
CA TYR A 101 9.44 -1.76 45.23
C TYR A 101 8.19 -2.58 45.50
N ASN A 102 8.38 -3.85 45.89
CA ASN A 102 7.35 -4.71 46.42
C ASN A 102 7.36 -4.73 47.98
N ALA A 103 6.38 -5.41 48.56
CA ALA A 103 6.29 -5.49 50.03
C ALA A 103 7.52 -6.17 50.68
N GLN A 104 8.19 -7.12 49.99
CA GLN A 104 9.41 -7.76 50.49
C GLN A 104 10.60 -6.79 50.51
N ASP A 105 10.76 -6.00 49.43
CA ASP A 105 11.80 -4.98 49.35
C ASP A 105 11.67 -3.98 50.49
N ILE A 106 10.43 -3.53 50.77
CA ILE A 106 10.14 -2.59 51.84
C ILE A 106 10.41 -3.21 53.21
N ALA A 107 10.00 -4.47 53.46
CA ALA A 107 10.28 -5.12 54.68
C ALA A 107 11.79 -5.25 54.95
N GLN A 108 12.60 -5.52 53.93
CA GLN A 108 14.06 -5.53 54.02
C GLN A 108 14.62 -4.12 54.34
N MET A 109 14.13 -3.07 53.68
CA MET A 109 14.58 -1.69 53.91
C MET A 109 14.22 -1.17 55.28
N THR A 110 13.06 -1.57 55.81
CA THR A 110 12.56 -1.15 57.14
C THR A 110 12.91 -2.12 58.27
N GLN A 111 13.57 -3.24 57.96
CA GLN A 111 13.85 -4.32 58.93
C GLN A 111 12.59 -4.83 59.63
N SER A 112 11.47 -4.87 58.92
CA SER A 112 10.16 -5.29 59.40
C SER A 112 9.81 -6.73 58.91
N VAL A 113 8.71 -7.28 59.41
CA VAL A 113 8.17 -8.57 58.95
C VAL A 113 7.45 -8.31 57.64
N VAL A 114 7.64 -9.23 56.66
CA VAL A 114 6.94 -9.17 55.38
C VAL A 114 5.44 -9.39 55.61
N PRO A 115 4.54 -8.51 55.18
CA PRO A 115 3.09 -8.77 55.22
C PRO A 115 2.73 -10.03 54.43
N THR A 116 1.84 -10.86 54.96
CA THR A 116 1.41 -12.08 54.31
C THR A 116 0.08 -11.94 53.54
N ASP A 117 -0.63 -10.85 53.76
CA ASP A 117 -1.96 -10.53 53.31
C ASP A 117 -1.99 -9.34 52.32
N GLU A 118 -0.84 -8.69 52.09
CA GLU A 118 -0.71 -7.51 51.20
C GLU A 118 0.40 -7.72 50.19
N ASN A 119 0.09 -7.44 48.91
CA ASN A 119 1.06 -7.38 47.80
C ASN A 119 0.94 -6.03 47.09
N PHE A 120 1.25 -4.95 47.78
CA PHE A 120 1.15 -3.60 47.26
C PHE A 120 2.41 -3.16 46.55
N THR A 121 2.23 -2.19 45.65
CA THR A 121 3.32 -1.51 44.93
C THR A 121 3.72 -0.26 45.68
N TYR A 122 4.99 -0.13 45.99
CA TYR A 122 5.57 1.04 46.65
C TYR A 122 6.45 1.76 45.65
N ILE A 123 6.27 3.09 45.52
CA ILE A 123 7.13 3.91 44.69
C ILE A 123 7.78 5.02 45.49
N LEU A 124 9.03 5.34 45.16
CA LEU A 124 9.75 6.49 45.69
C LEU A 124 10.19 7.39 44.53
N PHE A 125 9.90 8.65 44.58
CA PHE A 125 10.35 9.61 43.57
C PHE A 125 11.82 10.00 43.83
N THR A 126 12.57 10.15 42.73
CA THR A 126 14.01 10.44 42.84
C THR A 126 14.32 11.88 43.27
N ASN A 127 13.38 12.79 43.08
CA ASN A 127 13.46 14.18 43.53
C ASN A 127 12.06 14.82 43.67
N GLU A 128 12.02 16.04 44.25
CA GLU A 128 10.78 16.79 44.49
C GLU A 128 10.04 17.19 43.20
N GLU A 129 10.77 17.51 42.13
CA GLU A 129 10.16 17.85 40.84
C GLU A 129 9.39 16.64 40.25
N ASN A 130 10.01 15.46 40.27
CA ASN A 130 9.37 14.24 39.85
C ASN A 130 8.14 13.91 40.71
N ALA A 131 8.24 14.09 42.04
CA ALA A 131 7.09 13.91 42.92
C ALA A 131 5.94 14.84 42.55
N GLY A 132 6.21 16.13 42.36
CA GLY A 132 5.18 17.14 42.06
C GLY A 132 4.50 16.91 40.69
N ARG A 133 5.25 16.44 39.70
CA ARG A 133 4.76 16.25 38.32
C ARG A 133 4.08 14.90 38.07
N LEU A 134 4.56 13.83 38.72
CA LEU A 134 4.08 12.47 38.44
C LEU A 134 3.01 11.98 39.40
N THR A 135 2.95 12.53 40.65
CA THR A 135 1.89 12.16 41.60
C THR A 135 0.48 12.30 40.98
N PRO A 136 0.08 13.44 40.37
CA PRO A 136 -1.25 13.59 39.80
C PRO A 136 -1.50 12.57 38.68
N VAL A 137 -0.50 12.29 37.83
CA VAL A 137 -0.63 11.33 36.71
C VAL A 137 -0.90 9.92 37.22
N ILE A 138 -0.16 9.52 38.28
CA ILE A 138 -0.31 8.19 38.89
C ILE A 138 -1.65 8.08 39.63
N GLU A 139 -1.96 9.05 40.51
CA GLU A 139 -3.20 9.05 41.27
C GLU A 139 -4.44 9.04 40.35
N ASP A 140 -4.51 9.92 39.36
CA ASP A 140 -5.65 10.00 38.42
C ASP A 140 -5.84 8.68 37.68
N THR A 141 -4.76 8.05 37.22
CA THR A 141 -4.84 6.78 36.49
C THR A 141 -5.33 5.65 37.39
N PHE A 142 -4.73 5.42 38.54
CA PHE A 142 -5.12 4.31 39.39
C PHE A 142 -6.49 4.53 40.05
N LYS A 143 -6.85 5.78 40.37
CA LYS A 143 -8.19 6.14 40.83
C LYS A 143 -9.27 5.85 39.79
N SER A 144 -9.00 6.09 38.49
CA SER A 144 -9.95 5.74 37.42
C SER A 144 -10.17 4.24 37.27
N LEU A 145 -9.32 3.42 37.88
CA LEU A 145 -9.40 1.97 37.91
C LEU A 145 -9.90 1.42 39.23
N ASP A 146 -10.45 2.27 40.12
CA ASP A 146 -10.89 1.91 41.46
C ASP A 146 -9.77 1.32 42.36
N ILE A 147 -8.51 1.69 42.08
CA ILE A 147 -7.35 1.29 42.88
C ILE A 147 -6.92 2.43 43.78
N ASN A 148 -6.83 2.18 45.08
CA ASN A 148 -6.44 3.18 46.07
C ASN A 148 -4.95 3.53 45.93
N VAL A 149 -4.65 4.80 46.04
CA VAL A 149 -3.28 5.36 46.11
C VAL A 149 -3.15 6.17 47.36
N LYS A 150 -2.12 5.90 48.15
CA LYS A 150 -1.85 6.58 49.44
C LYS A 150 -0.48 7.25 49.39
N PRO A 151 -0.34 8.46 49.91
CA PRO A 151 0.97 9.09 50.06
C PRO A 151 1.83 8.28 51.03
N TRP A 152 3.12 8.23 50.75
CA TRP A 152 4.12 7.55 51.55
C TRP A 152 5.43 8.32 51.53
N GLU A 153 6.22 8.16 52.58
CA GLU A 153 7.52 8.80 52.69
C GLU A 153 8.53 7.82 53.30
N PHE A 154 9.75 7.79 52.74
CA PHE A 154 10.84 6.98 53.30
C PHE A 154 12.13 7.80 53.29
N HIS A 155 12.74 7.99 54.48
CA HIS A 155 13.96 8.79 54.66
C HIS A 155 13.91 10.20 54.03
N GLY A 156 12.78 10.89 54.13
CA GLY A 156 12.58 12.23 53.56
C GLY A 156 12.28 12.22 52.03
N GLN A 157 12.23 11.07 51.40
CA GLN A 157 11.81 10.95 49.99
C GLN A 157 10.31 10.67 49.91
N LYS A 158 9.61 11.49 49.11
CA LYS A 158 8.20 11.32 48.85
C LYS A 158 7.95 10.10 47.94
N GLY A 159 6.85 9.40 48.18
CA GLY A 159 6.42 8.25 47.42
C GLY A 159 4.92 8.03 47.48
N LEU A 160 4.47 6.95 46.86
CA LEU A 160 3.09 6.51 46.89
C LEU A 160 3.04 5.00 47.14
N ILE A 161 1.96 4.56 47.79
CA ILE A 161 1.56 3.16 47.91
C ILE A 161 0.38 2.96 47.01
N ILE A 162 0.47 2.03 46.08
CA ILE A 162 -0.60 1.65 45.17
C ILE A 162 -1.11 0.28 45.61
N GLU A 163 -2.41 0.17 45.96
CA GLU A 163 -3.01 -1.04 46.50
C GLU A 163 -3.29 -2.09 45.41
N THR A 164 -2.28 -2.41 44.62
CA THR A 164 -2.26 -3.50 43.65
C THR A 164 -0.84 -4.08 43.51
N SER A 165 -0.72 -5.27 42.93
CA SER A 165 0.58 -5.96 42.78
C SER A 165 1.50 -5.18 41.84
N PRO A 166 2.84 -5.24 42.05
CA PRO A 166 3.80 -4.57 41.18
C PRO A 166 3.70 -4.99 39.72
N GLU A 167 3.40 -6.26 39.46
CA GLU A 167 3.24 -6.78 38.12
C GLU A 167 2.02 -6.20 37.41
N ASP A 168 0.90 -6.03 38.12
CA ASP A 168 -0.30 -5.42 37.58
C ASP A 168 -0.15 -3.90 37.43
N ALA A 169 0.40 -3.21 38.44
CA ALA A 169 0.67 -1.78 38.39
C ALA A 169 1.59 -1.39 37.21
N ALA A 170 2.61 -2.22 36.93
CA ALA A 170 3.56 -1.98 35.85
C ALA A 170 2.93 -2.02 34.45
N LEU A 171 1.78 -2.70 34.28
CA LEU A 171 1.08 -2.82 33.00
C LEU A 171 0.10 -1.68 32.71
N LYS A 172 -0.24 -0.84 33.71
CA LYS A 172 -1.23 0.23 33.52
C LYS A 172 -0.64 1.38 32.72
N PRO A 173 -1.17 1.70 31.53
CA PRO A 173 -0.74 2.87 30.79
C PRO A 173 -1.29 4.15 31.45
N MET A 174 -0.43 5.15 31.57
CA MET A 174 -0.71 6.48 32.08
C MET A 174 -0.45 7.53 31.01
N GLN A 175 -0.82 8.77 31.24
CA GLN A 175 -0.47 9.87 30.35
C GLN A 175 1.04 9.87 30.04
N PRO A 176 1.47 10.35 28.85
CA PRO A 176 2.89 10.50 28.55
C PRO A 176 3.64 11.31 29.63
N ASP A 177 4.89 10.94 29.90
CA ASP A 177 5.75 11.63 30.88
C ASP A 177 5.73 13.15 30.66
N PRO A 178 5.11 13.93 31.57
CA PRO A 178 4.98 15.39 31.40
C PRO A 178 6.32 16.11 31.40
N ILE A 179 7.34 15.59 32.11
CA ILE A 179 8.68 16.17 32.16
C ILE A 179 9.38 15.98 30.80
N ALA A 180 9.32 14.78 30.25
CA ALA A 180 9.86 14.50 28.93
C ALA A 180 9.10 15.28 27.83
N PHE A 181 7.78 15.41 27.96
CA PHE A 181 6.94 16.18 27.04
C PHE A 181 7.38 17.64 26.95
N GLU A 182 7.54 18.31 28.10
CA GLU A 182 8.00 19.70 28.15
C GLU A 182 9.44 19.86 27.64
N MET A 183 10.34 18.96 28.04
CA MET A 183 11.73 18.95 27.58
C MET A 183 11.82 18.83 26.04
N LEU A 184 11.09 17.93 25.43
CA LEU A 184 11.07 17.75 23.97
C LEU A 184 10.52 19.00 23.27
N ARG A 185 9.47 19.60 23.82
CA ARG A 185 8.92 20.84 23.27
C ARG A 185 9.88 22.03 23.41
N SER A 186 10.56 22.15 24.53
CA SER A 186 11.58 23.21 24.73
C SER A 186 12.73 23.11 23.72
N LYS A 187 13.05 21.90 23.28
CA LYS A 187 13.99 21.62 22.17
C LYS A 187 13.37 21.87 20.78
N GLY A 188 12.09 22.25 20.70
CA GLY A 188 11.40 22.58 19.46
C GLY A 188 10.93 21.37 18.67
N PHE A 189 10.76 20.20 19.27
CA PHE A 189 10.08 19.06 18.64
C PHE A 189 8.57 19.20 18.78
N HIS A 190 7.86 18.74 17.74
CA HIS A 190 6.44 18.48 17.83
C HIS A 190 6.21 17.12 18.49
N ILE A 191 5.13 16.99 19.23
CA ILE A 191 4.79 15.73 19.89
C ILE A 191 3.68 15.02 19.12
N VAL A 192 3.86 13.72 18.91
CA VAL A 192 2.87 12.81 18.35
C VAL A 192 2.58 11.74 19.40
N PRO A 193 1.51 11.90 20.20
CA PRO A 193 1.15 10.91 21.21
C PRO A 193 0.76 9.58 20.58
N ARG A 194 1.10 8.49 21.25
CA ARG A 194 0.69 7.14 20.88
C ARG A 194 -0.15 6.54 22.00
N MET A 195 -1.43 6.31 21.72
CA MET A 195 -2.46 5.92 22.67
C MET A 195 -2.87 4.47 22.47
N SER A 196 -3.13 3.76 23.57
CA SER A 196 -3.68 2.39 23.56
C SER A 196 -5.18 2.40 23.85
N ASP A 197 -5.83 1.27 23.59
CA ASP A 197 -7.22 0.99 23.97
C ASP A 197 -7.30 0.01 25.16
N SER A 198 -6.27 0.02 26.02
CA SER A 198 -6.11 -0.95 27.12
C SER A 198 -6.94 -0.60 28.36
N LEU A 199 -7.23 0.68 28.58
CA LEU A 199 -8.04 1.13 29.70
C LEU A 199 -9.48 1.40 29.25
N PRO A 200 -10.46 1.29 30.18
CA PRO A 200 -11.82 1.70 29.89
C PRO A 200 -11.91 3.14 29.36
N TYR A 201 -12.85 3.39 28.44
CA TYR A 201 -13.05 4.73 27.92
C TYR A 201 -13.76 5.61 28.96
N ASP A 202 -13.12 6.70 29.31
CA ASP A 202 -13.69 7.77 30.12
C ASP A 202 -13.71 9.08 29.34
N GLN A 203 -14.89 9.66 29.16
CA GLN A 203 -15.05 10.84 28.31
C GLN A 203 -14.46 12.09 28.95
N GLU A 204 -14.60 12.27 30.27
CA GLU A 204 -14.09 13.47 30.97
C GLU A 204 -12.56 13.48 31.00
N ALA A 205 -11.94 12.35 31.30
CA ALA A 205 -10.50 12.19 31.24
C ALA A 205 -9.96 12.42 29.83
N MET A 206 -10.66 11.94 28.80
CA MET A 206 -10.28 12.12 27.41
C MET A 206 -10.41 13.56 26.94
N GLU A 207 -11.46 14.27 27.34
CA GLU A 207 -11.63 15.71 27.11
C GLU A 207 -10.45 16.51 27.68
N LYS A 208 -10.10 16.28 28.95
CA LYS A 208 -8.97 16.92 29.60
C LYS A 208 -7.65 16.66 28.88
N LEU A 209 -7.42 15.41 28.48
CA LEU A 209 -6.21 15.02 27.77
C LEU A 209 -6.11 15.67 26.39
N LEU A 210 -7.20 15.68 25.61
CA LEU A 210 -7.18 16.29 24.28
C LEU A 210 -7.10 17.82 24.36
N ALA A 211 -7.70 18.46 25.35
CA ALA A 211 -7.52 19.88 25.63
C ALA A 211 -6.05 20.21 25.96
N TYR A 212 -5.40 19.36 26.77
CA TYR A 212 -3.95 19.49 27.03
C TYR A 212 -3.13 19.34 25.74
N TYR A 213 -3.48 18.38 24.87
CA TYR A 213 -2.80 18.18 23.62
C TYR A 213 -2.97 19.38 22.67
N GLU A 214 -4.19 19.92 22.55
CA GLU A 214 -4.46 21.11 21.74
C GLU A 214 -3.64 22.32 22.23
N ALA A 215 -3.65 22.60 23.55
CA ALA A 215 -2.88 23.69 24.18
C ALA A 215 -1.38 23.53 23.92
N ASN A 216 -0.91 22.32 23.70
CA ASN A 216 0.48 21.99 23.41
C ASN A 216 0.76 21.74 21.92
N ASP A 217 -0.16 22.18 21.04
CA ASP A 217 -0.01 22.13 19.58
C ASP A 217 0.19 20.72 19.01
N VAL A 218 -0.37 19.70 19.65
CA VAL A 218 -0.47 18.35 19.12
C VAL A 218 -1.50 18.34 18.00
N LYS A 219 -1.10 17.89 16.82
CA LYS A 219 -1.98 17.85 15.64
C LYS A 219 -2.40 16.44 15.24
N ARG A 220 -1.70 15.41 15.70
CA ARG A 220 -1.94 14.03 15.33
C ARG A 220 -1.68 13.07 16.48
N ILE A 221 -2.47 11.97 16.47
CA ILE A 221 -2.34 10.86 17.42
C ILE A 221 -2.08 9.59 16.64
N LEU A 222 -1.27 8.70 17.19
CA LEU A 222 -1.06 7.32 16.78
C LEU A 222 -1.78 6.37 17.74
N PHE A 223 -2.09 5.16 17.25
CA PHE A 223 -2.61 4.12 18.13
C PHE A 223 -1.62 2.96 18.29
N GLU A 224 -1.60 2.39 19.50
CA GLU A 224 -0.85 1.19 19.84
C GLU A 224 -1.79 -0.01 19.94
N GLY A 225 -1.30 -1.20 19.57
CA GLY A 225 -2.10 -2.42 19.64
C GLY A 225 -3.02 -2.63 18.44
N ASP A 226 -4.01 -3.48 18.64
CA ASP A 226 -4.88 -4.00 17.58
C ASP A 226 -6.16 -3.17 17.34
N SER A 227 -6.43 -2.18 18.20
CA SER A 227 -7.61 -1.31 18.13
C SER A 227 -7.27 0.17 18.33
N VAL A 228 -8.15 1.05 17.84
CA VAL A 228 -8.11 2.47 18.14
C VAL A 228 -8.79 2.75 19.46
N ARG A 229 -8.43 3.85 20.14
CA ARG A 229 -9.00 4.24 21.43
C ARG A 229 -10.53 4.32 21.35
N GLY A 230 -11.20 3.70 22.31
CA GLY A 230 -12.66 3.64 22.44
C GLY A 230 -13.32 2.53 21.64
N PHE A 231 -12.57 1.66 20.96
CA PHE A 231 -13.17 0.55 20.22
C PHE A 231 -13.72 -0.55 21.15
N ASN A 232 -12.98 -0.90 22.20
CA ASN A 232 -13.35 -1.99 23.11
C ASN A 232 -14.64 -1.69 23.90
N ASP A 233 -14.91 -0.43 24.20
CA ASP A 233 -16.12 0.03 24.92
C ASP A 233 -17.23 0.55 23.99
N ASN A 234 -17.08 0.39 22.66
CA ASN A 234 -17.97 1.04 21.70
C ASN A 234 -19.40 0.47 21.70
N GLU A 235 -19.57 -0.82 21.94
CA GLU A 235 -20.89 -1.47 21.96
C GLU A 235 -21.74 -0.95 23.13
N ASP A 236 -21.11 -0.71 24.29
CA ASP A 236 -21.81 -0.29 25.50
C ASP A 236 -21.94 1.24 25.62
N LYS A 237 -20.92 2.01 25.19
CA LYS A 237 -20.78 3.44 25.48
C LYS A 237 -20.81 4.33 24.23
N ASN A 238 -20.88 3.76 23.01
CA ASN A 238 -20.69 4.49 21.75
C ASN A 238 -19.41 5.37 21.74
N SER A 239 -18.36 4.85 22.37
CA SER A 239 -17.11 5.57 22.68
C SER A 239 -16.33 6.01 21.45
N LEU A 240 -16.41 5.26 20.31
CA LEU A 240 -15.79 5.69 19.06
C LEU A 240 -16.38 7.00 18.53
N GLN A 241 -17.70 7.17 18.60
CA GLN A 241 -18.33 8.42 18.16
C GLN A 241 -18.00 9.57 19.14
N SER A 242 -18.02 9.29 20.44
CA SER A 242 -17.65 10.27 21.47
C SER A 242 -16.20 10.73 21.27
N PHE A 243 -15.27 9.80 21.08
CA PHE A 243 -13.87 10.12 20.83
C PHE A 243 -13.66 10.89 19.51
N ALA A 244 -14.36 10.51 18.45
CA ALA A 244 -14.31 11.25 17.18
C ALA A 244 -14.81 12.69 17.32
N ASN A 245 -15.88 12.93 18.10
CA ASN A 245 -16.41 14.26 18.35
C ASN A 245 -15.36 15.13 19.08
N LEU A 246 -14.67 14.56 20.09
CA LEU A 246 -13.61 15.26 20.81
C LEU A 246 -12.42 15.56 19.88
N LEU A 247 -12.00 14.61 19.04
CA LEU A 247 -10.94 14.84 18.06
C LEU A 247 -11.28 15.98 17.09
N ASN A 248 -12.53 16.03 16.61
CA ASN A 248 -13.00 17.12 15.75
C ASN A 248 -13.03 18.47 16.50
N GLN A 249 -13.49 18.48 17.76
CA GLN A 249 -13.56 19.67 18.59
C GLN A 249 -12.16 20.29 18.81
N HIS A 250 -11.16 19.48 19.07
CA HIS A 250 -9.78 19.91 19.31
C HIS A 250 -8.91 20.01 18.04
N GLY A 251 -9.48 19.72 16.86
CA GLY A 251 -8.76 19.79 15.58
C GLY A 251 -7.60 18.80 15.46
N ILE A 252 -7.68 17.65 16.16
CA ILE A 252 -6.63 16.63 16.19
C ILE A 252 -6.99 15.51 15.21
N GLY A 253 -6.07 15.22 14.29
CA GLY A 253 -6.19 14.10 13.35
C GLY A 253 -5.48 12.85 13.87
N ILE A 254 -5.53 11.79 13.07
CA ILE A 254 -4.89 10.52 13.38
C ILE A 254 -3.93 10.09 12.28
N ALA A 255 -3.03 9.16 12.60
CA ALA A 255 -2.16 8.54 11.61
C ALA A 255 -2.47 7.04 11.49
N ALA A 256 -2.60 6.57 10.25
CA ALA A 256 -2.84 5.17 9.91
C ALA A 256 -1.52 4.49 9.52
N ILE A 257 -1.14 3.45 10.27
CA ILE A 257 0.09 2.69 10.06
C ILE A 257 -0.07 1.75 8.87
N GLU A 258 0.85 1.82 7.92
CA GLU A 258 0.87 0.94 6.75
C GLU A 258 1.47 -0.45 7.07
N ASN A 259 1.04 -1.47 6.33
CA ASN A 259 1.57 -2.85 6.41
C ASN A 259 1.40 -3.55 7.75
N THR A 260 0.43 -3.16 8.56
CA THR A 260 0.01 -3.98 9.69
C THR A 260 -0.56 -5.32 9.20
N LYS A 261 -0.33 -6.41 9.95
CA LYS A 261 -0.87 -7.74 9.58
C LYS A 261 -2.39 -7.74 9.46
N LYS A 262 -3.05 -6.93 10.29
CA LYS A 262 -4.48 -6.63 10.25
C LYS A 262 -4.67 -5.13 10.44
N PRO A 263 -5.65 -4.49 9.77
CA PRO A 263 -6.05 -3.14 10.10
C PRO A 263 -6.46 -3.05 11.57
N GLN A 264 -6.09 -1.95 12.23
CA GLN A 264 -6.54 -1.71 13.60
C GLN A 264 -8.08 -1.65 13.65
N ALA A 265 -8.66 -2.37 14.61
CA ALA A 265 -10.11 -2.40 14.77
C ALA A 265 -10.64 -0.98 15.10
N GLY A 266 -11.77 -0.60 14.52
CA GLY A 266 -12.35 0.73 14.67
C GLY A 266 -11.72 1.83 13.80
N MET A 267 -10.54 1.63 13.20
CA MET A 267 -9.82 2.65 12.43
C MET A 267 -10.67 3.26 11.29
N SER A 268 -11.36 2.43 10.51
CA SER A 268 -12.18 2.92 9.39
C SER A 268 -13.39 3.73 9.87
N THR A 269 -14.01 3.33 10.96
CA THR A 269 -15.15 4.04 11.58
C THR A 269 -14.69 5.37 12.16
N LEU A 270 -13.58 5.37 12.90
CA LEU A 270 -13.01 6.58 13.46
C LEU A 270 -12.61 7.56 12.35
N ALA A 271 -11.92 7.08 11.31
CA ALA A 271 -11.52 7.90 10.17
C ALA A 271 -12.72 8.56 9.46
N TYR A 272 -13.81 7.83 9.28
CA TYR A 272 -15.05 8.38 8.73
C TYR A 272 -15.63 9.49 9.63
N ASN A 273 -15.72 9.25 10.94
CA ASN A 273 -16.31 10.17 11.90
C ASN A 273 -15.49 11.46 12.10
N ILE A 274 -14.16 11.43 11.81
CA ILE A 274 -13.28 12.61 11.83
C ILE A 274 -13.08 13.22 10.44
N HIS A 275 -14.00 12.97 9.50
CA HIS A 275 -13.97 13.52 8.14
C HIS A 275 -12.66 13.22 7.38
N TYR A 276 -12.06 12.05 7.63
CA TYR A 276 -10.80 11.60 7.04
C TYR A 276 -9.59 12.51 7.32
N ASN A 277 -9.59 13.22 8.46
CA ASN A 277 -8.38 13.89 8.94
C ASN A 277 -7.32 12.86 9.36
N VAL A 278 -6.84 12.11 8.39
CA VAL A 278 -5.95 10.95 8.53
C VAL A 278 -4.73 11.12 7.65
N VAL A 279 -3.56 10.82 8.21
CA VAL A 279 -2.30 10.76 7.47
C VAL A 279 -1.80 9.32 7.43
N ARG A 280 -1.28 8.89 6.30
CA ARG A 280 -0.63 7.57 6.18
C ARG A 280 0.79 7.63 6.73
N LEU A 281 1.12 6.60 7.51
CA LEU A 281 2.41 6.46 8.18
C LEU A 281 3.13 5.18 7.73
N TYR A 282 4.41 5.32 7.36
CA TYR A 282 5.33 4.21 7.19
C TYR A 282 6.20 4.08 8.45
N SER A 283 6.26 2.88 9.03
CA SER A 283 7.11 2.59 10.19
C SER A 283 8.36 1.82 9.77
N LEU A 284 9.53 2.40 10.01
CA LEU A 284 10.81 1.70 9.93
C LEU A 284 10.99 0.88 11.20
N SER A 285 11.03 -0.44 11.08
CA SER A 285 11.22 -1.34 12.23
C SER A 285 12.66 -1.27 12.76
N ASP A 286 12.87 -1.68 14.02
CA ASP A 286 14.19 -1.75 14.63
C ASP A 286 15.17 -2.60 13.80
N LYS A 287 14.69 -3.70 13.22
CA LYS A 287 15.48 -4.56 12.33
C LYS A 287 15.87 -3.87 11.02
N ASP A 288 14.93 -3.12 10.45
CA ASP A 288 15.16 -2.39 9.20
C ASP A 288 16.05 -1.16 9.41
N ALA A 289 16.10 -0.62 10.62
CA ALA A 289 17.00 0.47 10.99
C ALA A 289 18.49 0.04 11.04
N LEU A 290 18.75 -1.27 11.05
CA LEU A 290 20.12 -1.84 10.96
C LEU A 290 20.58 -2.10 9.51
N LEU A 291 19.74 -1.84 8.51
CA LEU A 291 20.13 -1.92 7.10
C LEU A 291 21.12 -0.81 6.76
N ASP A 292 21.79 -0.92 5.60
CA ASP A 292 22.67 0.13 5.14
C ASP A 292 21.90 1.45 4.91
N GLU A 293 22.61 2.56 5.08
CA GLU A 293 22.08 3.92 5.04
C GLU A 293 21.37 4.27 3.72
N ASN A 294 21.91 3.78 2.58
CA ASN A 294 21.31 4.03 1.27
C ASN A 294 20.00 3.26 1.11
N THR A 295 19.93 2.01 1.60
CA THR A 295 18.70 1.23 1.58
C THR A 295 17.61 1.87 2.44
N ILE A 296 17.94 2.42 3.60
CA ILE A 296 16.98 3.15 4.44
C ILE A 296 16.51 4.42 3.72
N ALA A 297 17.44 5.20 3.17
CA ALA A 297 17.15 6.41 2.41
C ALA A 297 16.19 6.14 1.23
N ASP A 298 16.48 5.12 0.45
CA ASP A 298 15.62 4.67 -0.67
C ASP A 298 14.21 4.27 -0.19
N ARG A 299 14.10 3.57 0.93
CA ARG A 299 12.80 3.18 1.49
C ARG A 299 11.95 4.40 1.86
N PHE A 300 12.55 5.42 2.47
CA PHE A 300 11.84 6.66 2.83
C PHE A 300 11.41 7.43 1.59
N ALA A 301 12.29 7.63 0.63
CA ALA A 301 11.98 8.30 -0.62
C ALA A 301 10.87 7.58 -1.41
N LEU A 302 10.90 6.24 -1.45
CA LEU A 302 9.89 5.45 -2.12
C LEU A 302 8.55 5.41 -1.36
N ALA A 303 8.59 5.43 -0.02
CA ALA A 303 7.36 5.48 0.78
C ALA A 303 6.60 6.78 0.50
N THR A 304 7.28 7.91 0.45
CA THR A 304 6.68 9.22 0.18
C THR A 304 6.20 9.35 -1.27
N LYS A 305 7.07 9.04 -2.23
CA LYS A 305 6.79 9.20 -3.65
C LYS A 305 5.80 8.18 -4.19
N ASP A 306 6.02 6.90 -3.91
CA ASP A 306 5.31 5.78 -4.55
C ASP A 306 4.02 5.37 -3.83
N ARG A 307 3.89 5.71 -2.55
CA ARG A 307 2.80 5.23 -1.70
C ARG A 307 2.01 6.33 -0.99
N ASN A 308 2.24 7.60 -1.33
CA ASN A 308 1.55 8.73 -0.70
C ASN A 308 1.68 8.79 0.83
N ILE A 309 2.80 8.33 1.38
CA ILE A 309 3.11 8.44 2.80
C ILE A 309 3.52 9.88 3.10
N ARG A 310 3.01 10.42 4.21
CA ARG A 310 3.36 11.78 4.68
C ARG A 310 3.95 11.78 6.08
N MET A 311 3.95 10.64 6.76
CA MET A 311 4.57 10.49 8.07
C MET A 311 5.52 9.29 8.07
N LEU A 312 6.78 9.50 8.42
CA LEU A 312 7.81 8.47 8.52
C LEU A 312 8.13 8.26 10.00
N TYR A 313 7.73 7.12 10.53
CA TYR A 313 7.95 6.74 11.93
C TYR A 313 9.23 5.90 12.04
N ILE A 314 10.16 6.35 12.84
CA ILE A 314 11.51 5.81 12.93
C ILE A 314 11.72 5.19 14.31
N ASN A 315 11.97 3.88 14.33
CA ASN A 315 12.27 3.15 15.55
C ASN A 315 13.77 2.97 15.73
N THR A 316 14.18 2.88 16.99
CA THR A 316 15.48 2.42 17.43
C THR A 316 15.32 1.55 18.67
N ALA A 317 16.23 0.61 18.87
CA ALA A 317 16.29 -0.24 20.05
C ALA A 317 17.74 -0.62 20.35
N PRO A 318 18.09 -0.88 21.62
CA PRO A 318 19.40 -1.40 21.97
C PRO A 318 19.55 -2.83 21.46
N SER A 319 20.64 -3.11 20.77
CA SER A 319 20.99 -4.44 20.26
C SER A 319 22.20 -4.97 21.01
N ARG A 320 22.02 -6.09 21.72
CA ARG A 320 23.10 -6.75 22.46
C ARG A 320 23.88 -7.68 21.54
N SER A 321 25.16 -7.41 21.36
CA SER A 321 26.07 -8.25 20.59
C SER A 321 26.99 -9.02 21.56
N ALA A 322 26.68 -10.28 21.84
CA ALA A 322 27.54 -11.14 22.65
C ALA A 322 28.93 -11.34 22.04
N SER A 323 29.00 -11.42 20.69
CA SER A 323 30.28 -11.61 19.97
C SER A 323 31.20 -10.40 20.02
N LYS A 324 30.63 -9.17 20.18
CA LYS A 324 31.38 -7.92 20.29
C LYS A 324 31.46 -7.43 21.73
N ALA A 325 30.85 -8.13 22.70
CA ALA A 325 30.73 -7.73 24.10
C ALA A 325 30.27 -6.27 24.30
N MET A 326 29.32 -5.81 23.47
CA MET A 326 28.84 -4.43 23.49
C MET A 326 27.35 -4.35 23.16
N VAL A 327 26.73 -3.27 23.62
CA VAL A 327 25.40 -2.83 23.18
C VAL A 327 25.59 -1.81 22.07
N THR A 328 24.87 -1.99 20.98
CA THR A 328 24.86 -1.10 19.80
C THR A 328 23.45 -0.63 19.55
N ASP A 329 23.27 0.46 18.84
CA ASP A 329 22.01 0.97 18.37
C ASP A 329 22.09 1.39 16.89
N SER A 330 20.99 1.87 16.33
CA SER A 330 20.89 2.27 14.93
C SER A 330 20.87 3.79 14.72
N ILE A 331 21.04 4.60 15.76
CA ILE A 331 20.80 6.05 15.69
C ILE A 331 21.73 6.73 14.68
N ASP A 332 23.03 6.47 14.75
CA ASP A 332 23.99 7.05 13.81
C ASP A 332 23.72 6.65 12.36
N ASN A 333 23.31 5.39 12.13
CA ASN A 333 22.94 4.88 10.81
C ASN A 333 21.68 5.58 10.25
N ILE A 334 20.69 5.81 11.12
CA ILE A 334 19.49 6.57 10.78
C ILE A 334 19.86 8.02 10.44
N ILE A 335 20.67 8.69 11.25
CA ILE A 335 21.11 10.08 11.02
C ILE A 335 21.78 10.20 9.66
N LYS A 336 22.71 9.29 9.31
CA LYS A 336 23.37 9.27 8.03
C LYS A 336 22.38 9.04 6.87
N SER A 337 21.47 8.09 7.03
CA SER A 337 20.44 7.82 6.01
C SER A 337 19.53 9.00 5.70
N LEU A 338 19.38 9.94 6.65
CA LEU A 338 18.58 11.15 6.48
C LEU A 338 19.38 12.30 5.86
N LYS A 339 20.59 12.58 6.37
CA LYS A 339 21.30 13.86 6.17
C LYS A 339 22.46 13.81 5.18
N GLU A 340 23.09 12.67 4.96
CA GLU A 340 24.21 12.62 4.02
C GLU A 340 23.78 13.00 2.59
N PRO A 341 24.68 13.61 1.77
CA PRO A 341 24.34 14.02 0.40
C PRO A 341 23.82 12.85 -0.43
N GLY A 342 22.71 13.07 -1.13
CA GLY A 342 22.03 12.03 -1.91
C GLY A 342 21.10 11.14 -1.12
N ASN A 343 20.97 11.31 0.20
CA ASN A 343 20.13 10.49 1.07
C ASN A 343 18.67 10.97 1.17
N ALA A 344 17.90 10.45 2.15
CA ALA A 344 16.45 10.47 2.15
C ALA A 344 15.83 11.87 1.98
N ILE A 345 16.31 12.87 2.74
CA ILE A 345 15.74 14.22 2.70
C ILE A 345 15.93 14.85 1.34
N GLU A 346 17.16 14.80 0.80
CA GLU A 346 17.47 15.35 -0.52
C GLU A 346 16.68 14.63 -1.63
N GLN A 347 16.53 13.30 -1.53
CA GLN A 347 15.72 12.53 -2.48
C GLN A 347 14.24 12.92 -2.42
N MET A 348 13.69 13.13 -1.22
CA MET A 348 12.30 13.58 -1.05
C MET A 348 12.09 14.99 -1.58
N GLU A 349 13.00 15.92 -1.31
CA GLU A 349 12.94 17.30 -1.81
C GLU A 349 13.04 17.37 -3.33
N LYS A 350 13.91 16.59 -3.95
CA LYS A 350 14.01 16.44 -5.42
C LYS A 350 12.71 15.93 -6.05
N ASN A 351 11.91 15.16 -5.29
CA ASN A 351 10.60 14.68 -5.71
C ASN A 351 9.45 15.67 -5.40
N GLY A 352 9.76 16.88 -4.89
CA GLY A 352 8.80 17.95 -4.61
C GLY A 352 8.12 17.85 -3.24
N PHE A 353 8.69 17.10 -2.29
CA PHE A 353 8.23 17.05 -0.91
C PHE A 353 9.03 18.02 -0.04
N HIS A 354 8.41 18.52 1.03
CA HIS A 354 9.05 19.42 1.99
C HIS A 354 9.05 18.79 3.37
N MET A 355 10.12 19.00 4.15
CA MET A 355 10.15 18.53 5.52
C MET A 355 9.30 19.44 6.40
N GLY A 356 8.36 18.86 7.14
CA GLY A 356 7.44 19.61 7.98
C GLY A 356 6.35 18.73 8.56
N ARG A 357 5.37 19.34 9.23
CA ARG A 357 4.22 18.60 9.75
C ARG A 357 3.40 17.98 8.64
N ALA A 358 3.03 16.73 8.82
CA ALA A 358 2.17 16.03 7.88
C ALA A 358 0.73 16.54 7.95
N GLU A 359 0.15 16.79 6.79
CA GLU A 359 -1.23 17.23 6.64
C GLU A 359 -2.06 16.15 5.96
N ALA A 360 -3.34 16.04 6.35
CA ALA A 360 -4.29 15.18 5.67
C ALA A 360 -4.56 15.71 4.26
N PHE A 361 -4.91 14.81 3.33
CA PHE A 361 -5.31 15.24 2.00
C PHE A 361 -6.57 16.10 2.05
N HIS A 362 -6.54 17.20 1.32
CA HIS A 362 -7.73 17.99 1.08
C HIS A 362 -8.55 17.31 -0.03
N ILE A 363 -9.72 16.77 0.33
CA ILE A 363 -10.57 16.04 -0.60
C ILE A 363 -11.19 17.02 -1.56
N THR A 364 -10.92 16.84 -2.85
CA THR A 364 -11.52 17.62 -3.93
C THR A 364 -12.59 16.77 -4.60
N ASP A 365 -13.84 17.17 -4.43
CA ASP A 365 -14.99 16.55 -5.06
C ASP A 365 -15.79 17.63 -5.84
N SER A 366 -15.88 17.48 -7.17
CA SER A 366 -16.70 18.37 -7.95
C SER A 366 -18.21 18.08 -7.75
N SER A 367 -19.04 19.11 -7.75
CA SER A 367 -20.50 18.98 -7.63
C SER A 367 -21.14 18.09 -8.71
N LEU A 368 -20.46 17.94 -9.84
CA LEU A 368 -20.89 17.11 -10.98
C LEU A 368 -20.42 15.65 -10.89
N GLN A 369 -19.60 15.32 -9.92
CA GLN A 369 -18.95 13.99 -9.83
C GLN A 369 -20.00 12.85 -9.80
N HIS A 370 -21.12 13.02 -9.13
CA HIS A 370 -22.18 12.02 -9.07
C HIS A 370 -22.76 11.70 -10.47
N TYR A 371 -23.04 12.72 -11.27
CA TYR A 371 -23.55 12.54 -12.63
C TYR A 371 -22.50 11.96 -13.57
N LEU A 372 -21.25 12.42 -13.44
CA LEU A 372 -20.15 11.87 -14.20
C LEU A 372 -19.94 10.40 -13.92
N LYS A 373 -20.00 9.98 -12.65
CA LYS A 373 -19.91 8.56 -12.25
C LYS A 373 -21.04 7.72 -12.86
N MET A 374 -22.25 8.23 -13.06
CA MET A 374 -23.33 7.52 -13.77
C MET A 374 -22.95 7.22 -15.22
N VAL A 375 -22.37 8.20 -15.94
CA VAL A 375 -21.90 8.00 -17.32
C VAL A 375 -20.73 7.03 -17.36
N VAL A 376 -19.83 7.08 -16.38
CA VAL A 376 -18.73 6.12 -16.21
C VAL A 376 -19.27 4.70 -16.02
N VAL A 377 -20.31 4.50 -15.22
CA VAL A 377 -20.97 3.19 -15.03
C VAL A 377 -21.54 2.68 -16.33
N LEU A 378 -22.28 3.51 -17.10
CA LEU A 378 -22.82 3.14 -18.40
C LEU A 378 -21.71 2.69 -19.37
N GLY A 379 -20.63 3.47 -19.46
CA GLY A 379 -19.47 3.14 -20.29
C GLY A 379 -18.74 1.89 -19.83
N GLY A 380 -18.59 1.70 -18.52
CA GLY A 380 -17.98 0.51 -17.94
C GLY A 380 -18.75 -0.77 -18.23
N VAL A 381 -20.07 -0.76 -18.03
CA VAL A 381 -20.96 -1.88 -18.39
C VAL A 381 -20.94 -2.15 -19.89
N ALA A 382 -20.89 -1.10 -20.73
CA ALA A 382 -20.74 -1.25 -22.17
C ALA A 382 -19.40 -1.92 -22.53
N PHE A 383 -18.31 -1.61 -21.84
CA PHE A 383 -17.00 -2.22 -22.09
C PHE A 383 -16.99 -3.72 -21.74
N VAL A 384 -17.61 -4.09 -20.60
CA VAL A 384 -17.82 -5.50 -20.22
C VAL A 384 -18.68 -6.24 -21.25
N ALA A 385 -19.80 -5.64 -21.69
CA ALA A 385 -20.66 -6.22 -22.72
C ALA A 385 -19.93 -6.39 -24.06
N LEU A 386 -19.04 -5.47 -24.44
CA LEU A 386 -18.17 -5.59 -25.60
C LEU A 386 -17.24 -6.81 -25.47
N MET A 387 -16.59 -7.03 -24.33
CA MET A 387 -15.77 -8.20 -24.10
C MET A 387 -16.57 -9.49 -24.31
N ILE A 388 -17.74 -9.61 -23.68
CA ILE A 388 -18.64 -10.77 -23.82
C ILE A 388 -19.03 -10.96 -25.29
N SER A 389 -19.30 -9.87 -26.01
CA SER A 389 -19.73 -9.89 -27.41
C SER A 389 -18.70 -10.52 -28.36
N TYR A 390 -17.43 -10.48 -28.03
CA TYR A 390 -16.39 -11.09 -28.85
C TYR A 390 -16.35 -12.62 -28.76
N PHE A 391 -16.83 -13.16 -27.63
CA PHE A 391 -17.02 -14.59 -27.44
C PHE A 391 -18.42 -15.04 -27.88
N LEU A 392 -19.45 -14.33 -27.44
CA LEU A 392 -20.86 -14.68 -27.63
C LEU A 392 -21.64 -13.51 -28.26
N PRO A 393 -21.58 -13.32 -29.60
CA PRO A 393 -22.20 -12.15 -30.26
C PRO A 393 -23.70 -12.00 -30.00
N LEU A 394 -24.40 -13.10 -29.79
CA LEU A 394 -25.85 -13.10 -29.50
C LEU A 394 -26.19 -12.44 -28.14
N LEU A 395 -25.26 -12.48 -27.19
CA LEU A 395 -25.44 -11.96 -25.84
C LEU A 395 -25.02 -10.50 -25.67
N THR A 396 -24.65 -9.78 -26.75
CA THR A 396 -24.18 -8.39 -26.67
C THR A 396 -25.16 -7.49 -25.92
N LEU A 397 -26.41 -7.41 -26.38
CA LEU A 397 -27.44 -6.58 -25.76
C LEU A 397 -27.97 -7.16 -24.45
N PRO A 398 -28.29 -8.46 -24.34
CA PRO A 398 -28.64 -9.06 -23.06
C PRO A 398 -27.60 -8.80 -21.97
N ALA A 399 -26.29 -8.97 -22.29
CA ALA A 399 -25.21 -8.70 -21.33
C ALA A 399 -25.16 -7.22 -20.88
N PHE A 400 -25.40 -6.28 -21.80
CA PHE A 400 -25.46 -4.87 -21.47
C PHE A 400 -26.64 -4.56 -20.54
N VAL A 401 -27.87 -5.02 -20.89
CA VAL A 401 -29.09 -4.77 -20.08
C VAL A 401 -28.98 -5.45 -18.71
N LEU A 402 -28.57 -6.71 -18.66
CA LEU A 402 -28.38 -7.44 -17.39
C LEU A 402 -27.26 -6.81 -16.56
N GLY A 403 -26.20 -6.31 -17.21
CA GLY A 403 -25.12 -5.57 -16.56
C GLY A 403 -25.63 -4.28 -15.91
N LEU A 404 -26.53 -3.53 -16.54
CA LEU A 404 -27.13 -2.33 -15.96
C LEU A 404 -28.06 -2.67 -14.78
N ILE A 405 -28.91 -3.68 -14.94
CA ILE A 405 -29.82 -4.12 -13.86
C ILE A 405 -29.01 -4.63 -12.66
N GLY A 406 -28.01 -5.47 -12.91
CA GLY A 406 -27.13 -5.99 -11.89
C GLY A 406 -26.31 -4.90 -11.20
N SER A 407 -25.84 -3.89 -11.94
CA SER A 407 -25.16 -2.72 -11.41
C SER A 407 -26.07 -1.90 -10.48
N ALA A 408 -27.30 -1.63 -10.91
CA ALA A 408 -28.27 -0.90 -10.09
C ALA A 408 -28.64 -1.68 -8.82
N GLY A 409 -28.90 -2.98 -8.93
CA GLY A 409 -29.21 -3.83 -7.77
C GLY A 409 -28.05 -3.91 -6.78
N LEU A 410 -26.83 -4.09 -7.26
CA LEU A 410 -25.66 -4.19 -6.41
C LEU A 410 -25.31 -2.83 -5.76
N TYR A 411 -25.54 -1.73 -6.47
CA TYR A 411 -25.36 -0.37 -5.91
C TYR A 411 -26.30 -0.12 -4.73
N VAL A 412 -27.57 -0.52 -4.84
CA VAL A 412 -28.55 -0.39 -3.74
C VAL A 412 -28.19 -1.26 -2.54
N LEU A 413 -27.72 -2.49 -2.79
CA LEU A 413 -27.37 -3.43 -1.73
C LEU A 413 -26.04 -3.08 -1.03
N LYS A 414 -24.99 -2.79 -1.79
CA LYS A 414 -23.64 -2.54 -1.28
C LYS A 414 -22.82 -1.70 -2.26
N PRO A 415 -22.85 -0.37 -2.20
CA PRO A 415 -22.20 0.54 -3.15
C PRO A 415 -20.69 0.24 -3.33
N THR A 416 -19.97 0.00 -2.24
CA THR A 416 -18.50 -0.28 -2.30
C THR A 416 -18.19 -1.58 -3.04
N LEU A 417 -19.02 -2.62 -2.89
CA LEU A 417 -18.86 -3.88 -3.63
C LEU A 417 -19.17 -3.69 -5.11
N PHE A 418 -20.18 -2.89 -5.43
CA PHE A 418 -20.52 -2.53 -6.81
C PHE A 418 -19.36 -1.84 -7.50
N GLU A 419 -18.78 -0.79 -6.89
CA GLU A 419 -17.67 -0.03 -7.46
C GLU A 419 -16.45 -0.95 -7.71
N GLN A 420 -16.10 -1.80 -6.73
CA GLN A 420 -15.00 -2.77 -6.87
C GLN A 420 -15.27 -3.80 -7.96
N ALA A 421 -16.47 -4.37 -8.01
CA ALA A 421 -16.84 -5.38 -9.00
C ALA A 421 -16.80 -4.82 -10.42
N LEU A 422 -17.41 -3.64 -10.65
CA LEU A 422 -17.41 -3.02 -11.98
C LEU A 422 -16.00 -2.62 -12.40
N ALA A 423 -15.20 -2.03 -11.50
CA ALA A 423 -13.81 -1.70 -11.75
C ALA A 423 -13.00 -2.95 -12.14
N LEU A 424 -13.18 -4.07 -11.44
CA LEU A 424 -12.54 -5.35 -11.74
C LEU A 424 -12.92 -5.87 -13.13
N PHE A 425 -14.21 -5.91 -13.44
CA PHE A 425 -14.68 -6.40 -14.74
C PHE A 425 -14.21 -5.50 -15.90
N VAL A 426 -14.17 -4.19 -15.72
CA VAL A 426 -13.62 -3.26 -16.73
C VAL A 426 -12.11 -3.45 -16.86
N ALA A 427 -11.39 -3.61 -15.76
CA ALA A 427 -9.95 -3.86 -15.77
C ALA A 427 -9.57 -5.15 -16.50
N ILE A 428 -10.40 -6.20 -16.40
CA ILE A 428 -10.26 -7.43 -17.16
C ILE A 428 -10.62 -7.21 -18.65
N SER A 429 -11.67 -6.41 -18.92
CA SER A 429 -12.20 -6.23 -20.27
C SER A 429 -11.24 -5.47 -21.19
N GLY A 430 -10.56 -4.42 -20.70
CA GLY A 430 -9.65 -3.63 -21.51
C GLY A 430 -8.55 -4.45 -22.19
N PRO A 431 -7.64 -5.09 -21.43
CA PRO A 431 -6.59 -5.93 -21.98
C PRO A 431 -7.12 -7.10 -22.84
N THR A 432 -8.23 -7.72 -22.41
CA THR A 432 -8.85 -8.84 -23.12
C THR A 432 -9.36 -8.41 -24.50
N VAL A 433 -10.14 -7.33 -24.57
CA VAL A 433 -10.66 -6.79 -25.85
C VAL A 433 -9.52 -6.34 -26.76
N ALA A 434 -8.53 -5.64 -26.21
CA ALA A 434 -7.36 -5.18 -26.94
C ALA A 434 -6.62 -6.36 -27.62
N MET A 435 -6.34 -7.40 -26.86
CA MET A 435 -5.65 -8.59 -27.36
C MET A 435 -6.49 -9.39 -28.36
N ILE A 436 -7.80 -9.52 -28.14
CA ILE A 436 -8.72 -10.16 -29.13
C ILE A 436 -8.67 -9.43 -30.47
N LEU A 437 -8.72 -8.10 -30.46
CA LEU A 437 -8.64 -7.30 -31.69
C LEU A 437 -7.28 -7.45 -32.38
N ALA A 438 -6.18 -7.52 -31.63
CA ALA A 438 -4.86 -7.80 -32.17
C ALA A 438 -4.80 -9.19 -32.83
N VAL A 439 -5.26 -10.24 -32.14
CA VAL A 439 -5.28 -11.61 -32.66
C VAL A 439 -6.15 -11.72 -33.91
N ARG A 440 -7.32 -11.07 -33.94
CA ARG A 440 -8.17 -11.03 -35.15
C ARG A 440 -7.46 -10.38 -36.33
N LYS A 441 -6.75 -9.27 -36.12
CA LYS A 441 -6.01 -8.59 -37.19
C LYS A 441 -4.83 -9.44 -37.67
N ILE A 442 -4.09 -10.09 -36.76
CA ILE A 442 -3.03 -11.03 -37.09
C ILE A 442 -3.54 -12.17 -37.95
N ASN A 443 -4.66 -12.81 -37.55
CA ASN A 443 -5.27 -13.89 -38.31
C ASN A 443 -5.74 -13.45 -39.71
N ALA A 444 -6.25 -12.21 -39.85
CA ALA A 444 -6.62 -11.65 -41.16
C ALA A 444 -5.40 -11.39 -42.06
N LEU A 445 -4.27 -10.99 -41.50
CA LEU A 445 -3.01 -10.78 -42.22
C LEU A 445 -2.39 -12.13 -42.67
N ASN A 446 -2.52 -13.18 -41.83
CA ASN A 446 -2.06 -14.52 -42.16
C ASN A 446 -2.87 -15.19 -43.27
N GLY A 447 -4.11 -14.79 -43.54
CA GLY A 447 -4.99 -15.31 -44.57
C GLY A 447 -4.77 -14.67 -45.95
N ALA A 448 -3.91 -13.65 -46.05
CA ALA A 448 -3.57 -13.04 -47.34
C ALA A 448 -2.54 -13.92 -48.09
N ASP A 449 -2.82 -14.27 -49.35
CA ASP A 449 -2.05 -15.23 -50.16
C ASP A 449 -0.62 -14.79 -50.52
N SER A 450 -0.16 -13.60 -50.10
CA SER A 450 1.19 -13.12 -50.36
C SER A 450 2.02 -13.00 -49.06
N GLU A 451 3.22 -13.58 -49.02
CA GLU A 451 4.17 -13.35 -47.94
C GLU A 451 4.52 -11.85 -47.83
N LEU A 452 4.11 -11.24 -46.77
CA LEU A 452 4.42 -9.82 -46.47
C LEU A 452 5.92 -9.61 -46.35
N ALA A 453 6.47 -8.64 -47.06
CA ALA A 453 7.85 -8.19 -46.87
C ALA A 453 8.15 -7.84 -45.43
N THR A 454 9.38 -8.08 -44.98
CA THR A 454 9.82 -7.85 -43.58
C THR A 454 9.48 -6.45 -43.06
N GLY A 455 9.71 -5.40 -43.86
CA GLY A 455 9.38 -4.03 -43.48
C GLY A 455 7.90 -3.83 -43.18
N ARG A 456 7.01 -4.39 -44.03
CA ARG A 456 5.54 -4.32 -43.81
C ARG A 456 5.12 -5.08 -42.55
N ARG A 457 5.75 -6.21 -42.27
CA ARG A 457 5.49 -6.98 -41.02
C ARG A 457 5.86 -6.15 -39.79
N VAL A 458 7.02 -5.46 -39.81
CA VAL A 458 7.44 -4.57 -38.71
C VAL A 458 6.46 -3.42 -38.54
N THR A 459 6.03 -2.76 -39.64
CA THR A 459 5.03 -1.68 -39.57
C THR A 459 3.71 -2.16 -38.98
N HIS A 460 3.20 -3.32 -39.40
CA HIS A 460 1.99 -3.89 -38.80
C HIS A 460 2.18 -4.24 -37.32
N ALA A 461 3.34 -4.75 -36.93
CA ALA A 461 3.64 -5.06 -35.53
C ALA A 461 3.63 -3.79 -34.67
N ILE A 462 4.26 -2.71 -35.12
CA ILE A 462 4.28 -1.42 -34.42
C ILE A 462 2.85 -0.86 -34.30
N VAL A 463 2.10 -0.80 -35.40
CA VAL A 463 0.73 -0.27 -35.40
C VAL A 463 -0.18 -1.06 -34.46
N LEU A 464 -0.08 -2.39 -34.46
CA LEU A 464 -0.86 -3.24 -33.57
C LEU A 464 -0.41 -3.07 -32.10
N TYR A 465 0.88 -2.96 -31.85
CA TYR A 465 1.42 -2.70 -30.51
C TYR A 465 0.78 -1.43 -29.92
N ILE A 466 0.86 -0.31 -30.64
CA ILE A 466 0.31 0.99 -30.19
C ILE A 466 -1.22 0.90 -30.01
N LYS A 467 -1.94 0.36 -30.99
CA LYS A 467 -3.41 0.23 -30.89
C LYS A 467 -3.85 -0.62 -29.73
N THR A 468 -3.15 -1.73 -29.47
CA THR A 468 -3.49 -2.63 -28.37
C THR A 468 -3.21 -1.95 -27.03
N ALA A 469 -2.09 -1.23 -26.88
CA ALA A 469 -1.79 -0.45 -25.69
C ALA A 469 -2.88 0.63 -25.42
N ILE A 470 -3.28 1.39 -26.42
CA ILE A 470 -4.33 2.42 -26.28
C ILE A 470 -5.66 1.80 -25.82
N ILE A 471 -6.07 0.67 -26.42
CA ILE A 471 -7.34 0.01 -26.05
C ILE A 471 -7.25 -0.60 -24.64
N SER A 472 -6.10 -1.17 -24.25
CA SER A 472 -5.87 -1.66 -22.88
C SER A 472 -5.94 -0.52 -21.87
N MET A 473 -5.26 0.58 -22.15
CA MET A 473 -5.26 1.78 -21.29
C MET A 473 -6.63 2.48 -21.21
N ALA A 474 -7.53 2.24 -22.17
CA ALA A 474 -8.90 2.76 -22.11
C ALA A 474 -9.71 2.27 -20.89
N ALA A 475 -9.29 1.19 -20.23
CA ALA A 475 -9.87 0.74 -18.97
C ALA A 475 -9.43 1.58 -17.76
N ILE A 476 -8.27 2.24 -17.82
CA ILE A 476 -7.66 2.98 -16.71
C ILE A 476 -8.55 4.10 -16.19
N PRO A 477 -9.10 5.01 -17.02
CA PRO A 477 -9.99 6.07 -16.54
C PRO A 477 -11.20 5.53 -15.75
N PHE A 478 -11.77 4.41 -16.16
CA PHE A 478 -12.87 3.77 -15.44
C PHE A 478 -12.44 3.27 -14.07
N VAL A 479 -11.30 2.58 -13.99
CA VAL A 479 -10.75 2.07 -12.72
C VAL A 479 -10.50 3.23 -11.76
N ILE A 480 -9.88 4.31 -12.25
CA ILE A 480 -9.62 5.52 -11.46
C ILE A 480 -10.94 6.13 -10.96
N ALA A 481 -11.92 6.35 -11.86
CA ALA A 481 -13.16 7.04 -11.50
C ALA A 481 -14.07 6.21 -10.58
N LEU A 482 -14.17 4.90 -10.81
CA LEU A 482 -14.99 4.00 -9.97
C LEU A 482 -14.40 3.84 -8.57
N LEU A 483 -13.07 3.84 -8.46
CA LEU A 483 -12.36 3.68 -7.19
C LEU A 483 -11.88 5.02 -6.61
N ASN A 484 -12.35 6.16 -7.14
CA ASN A 484 -12.05 7.48 -6.57
C ASN A 484 -12.83 7.68 -5.26
N ASN A 485 -12.23 7.21 -4.17
CA ASN A 485 -12.70 7.42 -2.81
C ASN A 485 -11.48 7.48 -1.89
N ILE A 486 -11.48 8.45 -0.97
CA ILE A 486 -10.36 8.71 -0.04
C ILE A 486 -10.01 7.47 0.80
N THR A 487 -10.97 6.60 1.09
CA THR A 487 -10.72 5.37 1.86
C THR A 487 -9.73 4.42 1.19
N TYR A 488 -9.69 4.40 -0.15
CA TYR A 488 -8.69 3.63 -0.89
C TYR A 488 -7.33 4.31 -0.89
N SER A 489 -7.27 5.63 -1.04
CA SER A 489 -6.02 6.41 -0.99
C SER A 489 -5.36 6.29 0.38
N LEU A 490 -6.15 6.24 1.46
CA LEU A 490 -5.69 6.04 2.83
C LEU A 490 -5.47 4.55 3.20
N VAL A 491 -5.75 3.60 2.30
CA VAL A 491 -5.66 2.14 2.52
C VAL A 491 -6.59 1.64 3.64
N LEU A 492 -7.61 2.40 3.99
CA LEU A 492 -8.67 1.97 4.92
C LEU A 492 -9.56 0.90 4.26
N ASN A 493 -9.73 0.99 2.94
CA ASN A 493 -10.31 -0.05 2.10
C ASN A 493 -9.27 -0.55 1.08
N GLN A 494 -9.33 -1.85 0.79
CA GLN A 494 -8.46 -2.46 -0.21
C GLN A 494 -9.29 -2.95 -1.39
N PHE A 495 -8.77 -2.75 -2.60
CA PHE A 495 -9.35 -3.34 -3.81
C PHE A 495 -9.19 -4.86 -3.77
N ARG A 496 -10.32 -5.56 -3.85
CA ARG A 496 -10.37 -7.02 -3.84
C ARG A 496 -10.44 -7.55 -5.27
N GLY A 497 -9.81 -8.69 -5.53
CA GLY A 497 -9.88 -9.33 -6.84
C GLY A 497 -8.63 -9.19 -7.70
N VAL A 498 -7.51 -8.67 -7.18
CA VAL A 498 -6.24 -8.56 -7.91
C VAL A 498 -5.80 -9.90 -8.51
N SER A 499 -5.94 -11.01 -7.78
CA SER A 499 -5.61 -12.35 -8.31
C SER A 499 -6.47 -12.73 -9.52
N LEU A 500 -7.76 -12.38 -9.50
CA LEU A 500 -8.65 -12.60 -10.62
C LEU A 500 -8.30 -11.70 -11.81
N LEU A 501 -7.94 -10.45 -11.56
CA LEU A 501 -7.44 -9.52 -12.59
C LEU A 501 -6.23 -10.10 -13.31
N HIS A 502 -5.32 -10.76 -12.59
CA HIS A 502 -4.14 -11.40 -13.19
C HIS A 502 -4.45 -12.70 -13.93
N ALA A 503 -5.39 -13.50 -13.48
CA ALA A 503 -5.71 -14.79 -14.08
C ALA A 503 -6.69 -14.69 -15.26
N ALA A 504 -7.75 -13.87 -15.15
CA ALA A 504 -8.85 -13.88 -16.09
C ALA A 504 -8.45 -13.46 -17.52
N PRO A 505 -7.68 -12.37 -17.77
CA PRO A 505 -7.28 -12.02 -19.13
C PRO A 505 -6.44 -13.12 -19.80
N ILE A 506 -5.54 -13.78 -19.03
CA ILE A 506 -4.71 -14.87 -19.56
C ILE A 506 -5.59 -16.03 -20.01
N LEU A 507 -6.53 -16.46 -19.15
CA LEU A 507 -7.45 -17.54 -19.44
C LEU A 507 -8.37 -17.19 -20.62
N LEU A 508 -8.92 -15.97 -20.64
CA LEU A 508 -9.80 -15.53 -21.74
C LEU A 508 -9.07 -15.49 -23.09
N ILE A 509 -7.82 -15.00 -23.11
CA ILE A 509 -7.03 -15.00 -24.34
C ILE A 509 -6.62 -16.42 -24.74
N ALA A 510 -6.29 -17.30 -23.79
CA ALA A 510 -6.05 -18.72 -24.08
C ALA A 510 -7.28 -19.36 -24.73
N VAL A 511 -8.46 -19.19 -24.14
CA VAL A 511 -9.73 -19.67 -24.69
C VAL A 511 -9.96 -19.09 -26.10
N PHE A 512 -9.73 -17.78 -26.28
CA PHE A 512 -9.94 -17.15 -27.59
C PHE A 512 -8.98 -17.68 -28.66
N VAL A 513 -7.70 -17.78 -28.37
CA VAL A 513 -6.67 -18.26 -29.30
C VAL A 513 -6.89 -19.73 -29.66
N ILE A 514 -7.27 -20.56 -28.68
CA ILE A 514 -7.46 -22.00 -28.88
C ILE A 514 -8.78 -22.29 -29.65
N LEU A 515 -9.89 -21.69 -29.23
CA LEU A 515 -11.22 -22.06 -29.70
C LEU A 515 -11.73 -21.23 -30.89
N TYR A 516 -11.38 -19.93 -30.96
CA TYR A 516 -11.96 -19.00 -31.95
C TYR A 516 -11.09 -18.76 -33.17
N ARG A 517 -9.90 -19.39 -33.24
CA ARG A 517 -8.96 -19.24 -34.36
C ARG A 517 -9.55 -19.68 -35.70
N GLY A 518 -10.42 -20.69 -35.71
CA GLY A 518 -11.01 -21.24 -36.93
C GLY A 518 -12.45 -20.78 -37.21
N GLY A 519 -12.98 -19.81 -36.46
CA GLY A 519 -14.35 -19.30 -36.64
C GLY A 519 -15.48 -20.23 -36.20
N GLN A 520 -15.17 -21.43 -35.75
CA GLN A 520 -16.15 -22.45 -35.30
C GLN A 520 -15.75 -23.03 -33.94
N PRO A 521 -16.02 -22.32 -32.83
CA PRO A 521 -15.55 -22.71 -31.50
C PRO A 521 -16.04 -24.09 -31.06
N PHE A 522 -17.30 -24.44 -31.30
CA PHE A 522 -17.85 -25.74 -30.92
C PHE A 522 -17.16 -26.91 -31.63
N ARG A 523 -16.79 -26.73 -32.92
CA ARG A 523 -16.03 -27.73 -33.65
C ARG A 523 -14.60 -27.89 -33.10
N GLN A 524 -14.00 -26.81 -32.69
CA GLN A 524 -12.67 -26.83 -32.04
C GLN A 524 -12.71 -27.52 -30.68
N ILE A 525 -13.75 -27.28 -29.87
CA ILE A 525 -13.99 -28.01 -28.62
C ILE A 525 -14.09 -29.51 -28.89
N GLY A 526 -14.91 -29.92 -29.89
CA GLY A 526 -15.04 -31.32 -30.25
C GLY A 526 -13.72 -31.96 -30.71
N LYS A 527 -12.87 -31.23 -31.44
CA LYS A 527 -11.52 -31.69 -31.79
C LYS A 527 -10.62 -31.83 -30.57
N LEU A 528 -10.66 -30.85 -29.64
CA LEU A 528 -9.84 -30.87 -28.43
C LEU A 528 -10.14 -32.11 -27.57
N PHE A 529 -11.42 -32.46 -27.38
CA PHE A 529 -11.83 -33.66 -26.64
C PHE A 529 -11.46 -34.96 -27.32
N ARG A 530 -11.24 -34.94 -28.65
CA ARG A 530 -10.82 -36.12 -29.41
C ARG A 530 -9.29 -36.24 -29.58
N THR A 531 -8.55 -35.23 -29.14
CA THR A 531 -7.09 -35.23 -29.25
C THR A 531 -6.51 -36.13 -28.15
N PRO A 532 -5.66 -37.11 -28.46
CA PRO A 532 -5.06 -37.96 -27.45
C PRO A 532 -4.13 -37.16 -26.55
N ILE A 533 -4.25 -37.38 -25.24
CA ILE A 533 -3.37 -36.75 -24.24
C ILE A 533 -2.06 -37.52 -24.23
N THR A 534 -0.99 -36.93 -24.73
CA THR A 534 0.35 -37.49 -24.66
C THR A 534 1.03 -37.13 -23.36
N LEU A 535 2.06 -37.87 -22.95
CA LEU A 535 2.89 -37.55 -21.77
C LEU A 535 3.47 -36.14 -21.87
N LEU A 536 3.83 -35.70 -23.06
CA LEU A 536 4.33 -34.35 -23.33
C LEU A 536 3.31 -33.26 -22.92
N TRP A 537 2.01 -33.49 -23.23
CA TRP A 537 0.94 -32.56 -22.81
C TRP A 537 0.77 -32.50 -21.28
N VAL A 538 0.93 -33.63 -20.60
CA VAL A 538 0.87 -33.68 -19.15
C VAL A 538 2.05 -32.91 -18.53
N VAL A 539 3.28 -33.19 -19.01
CA VAL A 539 4.48 -32.47 -18.54
C VAL A 539 4.36 -30.97 -18.82
N ALA A 540 3.96 -30.58 -20.03
CA ALA A 540 3.75 -29.17 -20.36
C ALA A 540 2.68 -28.53 -19.45
N GLY A 541 1.59 -29.24 -19.18
CA GLY A 541 0.54 -28.78 -18.25
C GLY A 541 1.05 -28.56 -16.85
N VAL A 542 1.85 -29.48 -16.31
CA VAL A 542 2.48 -29.33 -14.98
C VAL A 542 3.43 -28.15 -14.93
N VAL A 543 4.27 -27.96 -15.94
CA VAL A 543 5.20 -26.83 -16.04
C VAL A 543 4.42 -25.49 -16.12
N ILE A 544 3.39 -25.41 -16.94
CA ILE A 544 2.55 -24.22 -17.07
C ILE A 544 1.79 -23.94 -15.76
N ALA A 545 1.27 -24.97 -15.09
CA ALA A 545 0.60 -24.82 -13.80
C ALA A 545 1.58 -24.33 -12.72
N GLY A 546 2.79 -24.90 -12.65
CA GLY A 546 3.84 -24.45 -11.72
C GLY A 546 4.28 -23.01 -11.97
N ALA A 547 4.49 -22.63 -13.24
CA ALA A 547 4.81 -21.26 -13.64
C ALA A 547 3.65 -20.31 -13.31
N GLY A 548 2.40 -20.72 -13.51
CA GLY A 548 1.21 -19.95 -13.16
C GLY A 548 1.06 -19.74 -11.65
N MET A 549 1.27 -20.78 -10.86
CA MET A 549 1.29 -20.69 -9.37
C MET A 549 2.40 -19.76 -8.89
N TYR A 550 3.61 -19.88 -9.44
CA TYR A 550 4.72 -18.98 -9.14
C TYR A 550 4.38 -17.53 -9.51
N TYR A 551 3.81 -17.31 -10.69
CA TYR A 551 3.36 -15.99 -11.12
C TYR A 551 2.32 -15.39 -10.16
N LEU A 552 1.30 -16.17 -9.78
CA LEU A 552 0.25 -15.72 -8.86
C LEU A 552 0.80 -15.46 -7.44
N SER A 553 1.73 -16.27 -6.95
CA SER A 553 2.37 -16.04 -5.64
C SER A 553 3.18 -14.73 -5.58
N ARG A 554 3.61 -14.21 -6.72
CA ARG A 554 4.33 -12.92 -6.83
C ARG A 554 3.43 -11.73 -7.17
N THR A 555 2.12 -11.91 -7.21
CA THR A 555 1.17 -10.81 -7.48
C THR A 555 0.85 -9.95 -6.25
N GLY A 556 1.38 -10.30 -5.06
CA GLY A 556 1.24 -9.53 -3.82
C GLY A 556 2.56 -8.89 -3.37
N ASN A 557 2.50 -8.11 -2.29
CA ASN A 557 3.66 -7.38 -1.73
C ASN A 557 4.70 -8.28 -1.02
N ALA A 558 4.49 -9.59 -0.96
CA ALA A 558 5.29 -10.53 -0.14
C ALA A 558 6.46 -11.22 -0.88
N GLY A 559 6.74 -10.90 -2.13
CA GLY A 559 7.76 -11.58 -2.93
C GLY A 559 9.19 -11.12 -2.57
N LYS A 560 10.09 -12.08 -2.24
CA LYS A 560 11.52 -11.79 -2.12
C LYS A 560 12.08 -11.34 -3.48
N VAL A 561 12.78 -10.23 -3.49
CA VAL A 561 13.42 -9.66 -4.68
C VAL A 561 14.82 -10.26 -4.82
N SER A 562 15.20 -10.71 -6.03
CA SER A 562 16.57 -11.20 -6.28
C SER A 562 17.56 -10.03 -6.35
N SER A 563 18.85 -10.30 -6.09
CA SER A 563 19.92 -9.29 -6.15
C SER A 563 20.00 -8.62 -7.54
N ILE A 564 19.86 -9.40 -8.63
CA ILE A 564 19.87 -8.89 -10.00
C ILE A 564 18.68 -7.95 -10.25
N GLU A 565 17.50 -8.34 -9.77
CA GLU A 565 16.31 -7.51 -9.88
C GLU A 565 16.46 -6.20 -9.09
N MET A 566 17.14 -6.24 -7.94
CA MET A 566 17.41 -5.05 -7.13
C MET A 566 18.35 -4.09 -7.86
N VAL A 567 19.45 -4.58 -8.43
CA VAL A 567 20.40 -3.77 -9.22
C VAL A 567 19.70 -3.11 -10.41
N MET A 568 18.89 -3.88 -11.15
CA MET A 568 18.13 -3.34 -12.28
C MET A 568 17.12 -2.26 -11.84
N ARG A 569 16.41 -2.49 -10.73
CA ARG A 569 15.46 -1.51 -10.17
C ARG A 569 16.16 -0.22 -9.75
N THR A 570 17.29 -0.31 -9.08
CA THR A 570 18.08 0.85 -8.65
C THR A 570 18.63 1.61 -9.86
N PHE A 571 19.12 0.92 -10.89
CA PHE A 571 19.55 1.55 -12.14
C PHE A 571 18.42 2.33 -12.84
N LEU A 572 17.23 1.72 -12.96
CA LEU A 572 16.07 2.38 -13.57
C LEU A 572 15.58 3.58 -12.74
N GLU A 573 15.60 3.46 -11.41
CA GLU A 573 15.24 4.57 -10.50
C GLU A 573 16.23 5.75 -10.66
N ASN A 574 17.52 5.48 -10.64
CA ASN A 574 18.53 6.52 -10.75
C ASN A 574 18.53 7.20 -12.13
N THR A 575 18.12 6.47 -13.18
CA THR A 575 18.09 7.00 -14.55
C THR A 575 16.82 7.74 -14.88
N PHE A 576 15.67 7.20 -14.48
CA PHE A 576 14.36 7.70 -14.89
C PHE A 576 13.52 8.26 -13.74
N HIS A 577 14.01 8.17 -12.50
CA HIS A 577 13.30 8.54 -11.26
C HIS A 577 11.94 7.85 -11.06
N VAL A 578 11.67 6.77 -11.81
CA VAL A 578 10.45 5.96 -11.73
C VAL A 578 10.81 4.51 -12.03
N ARG A 579 10.20 3.58 -11.28
CA ARG A 579 10.40 2.13 -11.47
C ARG A 579 9.28 1.53 -12.30
N PRO A 580 9.48 1.22 -13.60
CA PRO A 580 8.49 0.46 -14.36
C PRO A 580 8.36 -0.96 -13.81
N ARG A 581 7.23 -1.60 -14.05
CA ARG A 581 7.01 -2.97 -13.57
C ARG A 581 7.81 -3.97 -14.40
N ASN A 582 8.48 -4.93 -13.75
CA ASN A 582 9.25 -5.98 -14.42
C ASN A 582 8.40 -6.79 -15.41
N LYS A 583 7.10 -6.97 -15.10
CA LYS A 583 6.15 -7.65 -16.00
C LYS A 583 6.01 -6.92 -17.34
N GLU A 584 6.03 -5.62 -17.34
CA GLU A 584 5.95 -4.78 -18.55
C GLU A 584 7.23 -4.85 -19.35
N ILE A 585 8.39 -4.70 -18.69
CA ILE A 585 9.70 -4.78 -19.33
C ILE A 585 9.91 -6.13 -20.05
N ALA A 586 9.39 -7.23 -19.48
CA ALA A 586 9.51 -8.56 -20.05
C ALA A 586 8.45 -8.86 -21.13
N MET A 587 7.20 -8.47 -20.90
CA MET A 587 6.07 -8.94 -21.73
C MET A 587 5.73 -8.02 -22.89
N HIS A 588 6.04 -6.74 -22.84
CA HIS A 588 5.88 -5.85 -24.00
C HIS A 588 6.82 -6.17 -25.16
N PRO A 589 8.13 -6.47 -24.93
CA PRO A 589 8.99 -6.98 -26.00
C PRO A 589 8.47 -8.29 -26.61
N LEU A 590 8.04 -9.21 -25.74
CA LEU A 590 7.44 -10.49 -26.18
C LEU A 590 6.17 -10.27 -27.02
N PHE A 591 5.35 -9.26 -26.68
CA PHE A 591 4.17 -8.89 -27.43
C PHE A 591 4.52 -8.38 -28.83
N LEU A 592 5.47 -7.43 -28.94
CA LEU A 592 5.88 -6.87 -30.24
C LEU A 592 6.53 -7.93 -31.15
N LEU A 593 7.46 -8.72 -30.60
CA LEU A 593 8.05 -9.86 -31.30
C LEU A 593 7.00 -10.90 -31.68
N GLY A 594 6.09 -11.22 -30.75
CA GLY A 594 5.01 -12.17 -30.97
C GLY A 594 4.09 -11.76 -32.12
N ILE A 595 3.71 -10.49 -32.26
CA ILE A 595 2.96 -9.97 -33.41
C ILE A 595 3.76 -10.19 -34.70
N PHE A 596 5.03 -9.76 -34.73
CA PHE A 596 5.90 -9.88 -35.88
C PHE A 596 6.06 -11.33 -36.36
N LEU A 597 6.22 -12.26 -35.43
CA LEU A 597 6.31 -13.70 -35.73
C LEU A 597 4.95 -14.27 -36.17
N SER A 598 3.87 -13.89 -35.51
CA SER A 598 2.54 -14.43 -35.76
C SER A 598 2.00 -14.05 -37.14
N ILE A 599 2.43 -12.94 -37.74
CA ILE A 599 2.08 -12.55 -39.11
C ILE A 599 2.66 -13.54 -40.13
N ARG A 600 3.77 -14.19 -39.82
CA ARG A 600 4.40 -15.18 -40.70
C ARG A 600 4.14 -16.62 -40.26
N TYR A 601 4.38 -16.89 -39.00
CA TYR A 601 4.28 -18.21 -38.42
C TYR A 601 2.96 -18.37 -37.68
N ARG A 602 2.02 -19.05 -38.28
CA ARG A 602 0.64 -19.20 -37.78
C ARG A 602 0.57 -19.68 -36.32
N ASN A 603 1.51 -20.53 -35.90
CA ASN A 603 1.52 -21.04 -34.52
C ASN A 603 2.13 -20.06 -33.50
N ALA A 604 2.84 -19.02 -33.92
CA ALA A 604 3.39 -18.02 -33.01
C ALA A 604 2.28 -17.21 -32.30
N VAL A 605 1.03 -17.25 -32.75
CA VAL A 605 -0.10 -16.60 -32.13
C VAL A 605 -0.33 -17.07 -30.67
N TYR A 606 0.13 -18.28 -30.31
CA TYR A 606 0.08 -18.74 -28.90
C TYR A 606 0.92 -17.91 -27.94
N ILE A 607 1.91 -17.17 -28.43
CA ILE A 607 2.70 -16.21 -27.65
C ILE A 607 1.78 -15.13 -27.04
N MET A 608 0.67 -14.80 -27.71
CA MET A 608 -0.29 -13.79 -27.23
C MET A 608 -0.91 -14.15 -25.87
N ILE A 609 -0.95 -15.43 -25.51
CA ILE A 609 -1.47 -15.91 -24.22
C ILE A 609 -0.59 -15.38 -23.05
N PHE A 610 0.72 -15.32 -23.27
CA PHE A 610 1.64 -14.79 -22.28
C PHE A 610 1.82 -13.26 -22.41
N ALA A 611 1.80 -12.78 -23.64
CA ALA A 611 1.98 -11.36 -23.94
C ALA A 611 0.88 -10.46 -23.33
N VAL A 612 -0.32 -11.00 -23.06
CA VAL A 612 -1.41 -10.28 -22.39
C VAL A 612 -1.01 -9.82 -21.00
N ILE A 613 -0.03 -10.47 -20.36
CA ILE A 613 0.46 -10.08 -19.02
C ILE A 613 1.00 -8.65 -19.03
N GLY A 614 1.67 -8.20 -20.10
CA GLY A 614 2.10 -6.81 -20.23
C GLY A 614 0.91 -5.84 -20.28
N GLN A 615 -0.12 -6.19 -21.04
CA GLN A 615 -1.31 -5.36 -21.21
C GLN A 615 -2.15 -5.25 -19.91
N LEU A 616 -2.32 -6.36 -19.19
CA LEU A 616 -3.04 -6.34 -17.92
C LEU A 616 -2.25 -5.64 -16.81
N SER A 617 -0.90 -5.68 -16.85
CA SER A 617 -0.05 -5.04 -15.86
C SER A 617 -0.24 -3.52 -15.83
N MET A 618 -0.42 -2.87 -16.99
CA MET A 618 -0.71 -1.44 -17.07
C MET A 618 -2.01 -1.09 -16.33
N VAL A 619 -3.07 -1.86 -16.52
CA VAL A 619 -4.35 -1.59 -15.83
C VAL A 619 -4.27 -1.92 -14.34
N ASP A 620 -3.54 -3.00 -13.98
CA ASP A 620 -3.30 -3.40 -12.60
C ASP A 620 -2.53 -2.34 -11.81
N THR A 621 -1.66 -1.56 -12.46
CA THR A 621 -0.95 -0.45 -11.81
C THR A 621 -1.92 0.55 -11.17
N PHE A 622 -3.05 0.82 -11.81
CA PHE A 622 -4.08 1.73 -11.29
C PHE A 622 -5.08 1.07 -10.34
N ALA A 623 -5.08 -0.25 -10.23
CA ALA A 623 -5.81 -0.96 -9.18
C ALA A 623 -5.12 -0.87 -7.79
N HIS A 624 -3.83 -0.51 -7.77
CA HIS A 624 -3.09 -0.14 -6.56
C HIS A 624 -3.30 1.34 -6.21
N ILE A 625 -4.48 1.66 -5.71
CA ILE A 625 -5.01 3.03 -5.57
C ILE A 625 -4.19 3.90 -4.60
N HIS A 626 -3.45 3.30 -3.69
CA HIS A 626 -2.55 4.00 -2.77
C HIS A 626 -1.31 4.62 -3.47
N SER A 627 -1.04 4.21 -4.71
CA SER A 627 0.03 4.82 -5.51
C SER A 627 -0.50 6.09 -6.20
N PRO A 628 0.28 7.19 -6.20
CA PRO A 628 -0.12 8.41 -6.90
C PRO A 628 -0.39 8.16 -8.38
N MET A 629 -1.48 8.74 -8.89
CA MET A 629 -1.89 8.57 -10.28
C MET A 629 -0.79 9.00 -11.26
N LYS A 630 -0.10 10.13 -10.98
CA LYS A 630 1.03 10.64 -11.79
C LYS A 630 2.16 9.62 -11.89
N ILE A 631 2.54 9.00 -10.79
CA ILE A 631 3.62 7.99 -10.75
C ILE A 631 3.19 6.71 -11.49
N SER A 632 1.93 6.28 -11.30
CA SER A 632 1.37 5.13 -12.00
C SER A 632 1.38 5.31 -13.51
N LEU A 633 0.98 6.50 -14.00
CA LEU A 633 1.01 6.83 -15.43
C LEU A 633 2.45 6.87 -15.99
N ALA A 634 3.37 7.49 -15.26
CA ALA A 634 4.78 7.53 -15.66
C ALA A 634 5.40 6.13 -15.76
N ARG A 635 5.07 5.22 -14.82
CA ARG A 635 5.52 3.82 -14.84
C ARG A 635 5.06 3.08 -16.08
N ASP A 636 3.77 3.20 -16.42
CA ASP A 636 3.19 2.51 -17.57
C ASP A 636 3.77 3.03 -18.89
N LEU A 637 3.88 4.36 -19.04
CA LEU A 637 4.45 4.97 -20.24
C LEU A 637 5.93 4.58 -20.42
N LEU A 638 6.69 4.55 -19.32
CA LEU A 638 8.08 4.12 -19.34
C LEU A 638 8.20 2.63 -19.66
N GLY A 639 7.36 1.79 -19.05
CA GLY A 639 7.28 0.35 -19.31
C GLY A 639 6.97 0.04 -20.78
N LEU A 640 5.99 0.78 -21.36
CA LEU A 640 5.66 0.69 -22.78
C LEU A 640 6.84 1.13 -23.68
N GLY A 641 7.49 2.26 -23.35
CA GLY A 641 8.60 2.78 -24.14
C GLY A 641 9.82 1.85 -24.14
N ILE A 642 10.26 1.41 -22.96
CA ILE A 642 11.37 0.45 -22.82
C ILE A 642 10.99 -0.88 -23.51
N GLY A 643 9.77 -1.36 -23.29
CA GLY A 643 9.29 -2.58 -23.92
C GLY A 643 9.24 -2.52 -25.43
N PHE A 644 8.88 -1.36 -26.00
CA PHE A 644 8.93 -1.11 -27.44
C PHE A 644 10.35 -1.21 -28.00
N ILE A 645 11.31 -0.53 -27.38
CA ILE A 645 12.71 -0.54 -27.81
C ILE A 645 13.28 -1.97 -27.74
N LEU A 646 13.10 -2.64 -26.59
CA LEU A 646 13.56 -4.02 -26.43
C LEU A 646 12.88 -4.98 -27.40
N GLY A 647 11.60 -4.74 -27.75
CA GLY A 647 10.87 -5.51 -28.74
C GLY A 647 11.41 -5.34 -30.15
N LEU A 648 11.82 -4.13 -30.56
CA LEU A 648 12.48 -3.90 -31.84
C LEU A 648 13.85 -4.61 -31.89
N ILE A 649 14.62 -4.53 -30.80
CA ILE A 649 15.90 -5.27 -30.69
C ILE A 649 15.64 -6.78 -30.82
N ALA A 650 14.63 -7.32 -30.16
CA ALA A 650 14.27 -8.72 -30.24
C ALA A 650 13.91 -9.16 -31.68
N ILE A 651 13.21 -8.31 -32.44
CA ILE A 651 12.90 -8.55 -33.87
C ILE A 651 14.21 -8.62 -34.68
N VAL A 652 15.15 -7.69 -34.46
CA VAL A 652 16.45 -7.70 -35.17
C VAL A 652 17.24 -8.96 -34.83
N VAL A 653 17.34 -9.31 -33.56
CA VAL A 653 18.02 -10.54 -33.10
C VAL A 653 17.39 -11.78 -33.73
N TRP A 654 16.03 -11.85 -33.76
CA TRP A 654 15.35 -12.94 -34.43
C TRP A 654 15.70 -13.05 -35.92
N GLN A 655 15.73 -11.93 -36.66
CA GLN A 655 16.07 -11.93 -38.06
C GLN A 655 17.50 -12.40 -38.33
N ILE A 656 18.45 -11.97 -37.49
CA ILE A 656 19.84 -12.47 -37.56
C ILE A 656 19.87 -13.97 -37.29
N ALA A 657 19.22 -14.44 -36.24
CA ALA A 657 19.16 -15.86 -35.88
C ALA A 657 18.50 -16.70 -37.01
N GLU A 658 17.40 -16.20 -37.58
CA GLU A 658 16.73 -16.87 -38.74
C GLU A 658 17.63 -16.89 -39.96
N GLY A 659 18.36 -15.82 -40.25
CA GLY A 659 19.32 -15.77 -41.34
C GLY A 659 20.50 -16.75 -41.14
N CYS A 660 21.05 -16.80 -39.94
CA CYS A 660 22.08 -17.78 -39.58
C CYS A 660 21.55 -19.22 -39.73
N TRP A 661 20.35 -19.50 -39.18
CA TRP A 661 19.75 -20.82 -39.29
C TRP A 661 19.55 -21.28 -40.73
N LYS A 662 19.03 -20.40 -41.60
CA LYS A 662 18.87 -20.69 -43.02
C LYS A 662 20.18 -21.01 -43.72
N LYS A 663 21.28 -20.35 -43.33
CA LYS A 663 22.63 -20.57 -43.91
C LYS A 663 23.25 -21.88 -43.42
N TRP A 664 22.99 -22.29 -42.17
CA TRP A 664 23.67 -23.43 -41.55
C TRP A 664 22.85 -24.71 -41.53
N SER A 665 21.52 -24.63 -41.55
CA SER A 665 20.62 -25.80 -41.53
C SER A 665 20.79 -26.79 -42.69
N PRO A 666 21.11 -26.38 -43.96
CA PRO A 666 21.43 -27.33 -45.04
C PRO A 666 22.68 -28.13 -44.78
N ARG A 667 23.68 -27.53 -44.08
CA ARG A 667 24.94 -28.20 -43.76
C ARG A 667 24.80 -29.27 -42.67
N LEU A 668 23.88 -29.03 -41.70
CA LEU A 668 23.58 -30.01 -40.65
C LEU A 668 22.75 -31.22 -41.13
N LYS A 669 22.03 -31.08 -42.26
CA LYS A 669 21.27 -32.17 -42.87
C LYS A 669 22.15 -33.05 -43.81
N GLN A 670 23.37 -32.62 -44.11
CA GLN A 670 24.33 -33.36 -44.93
C GLN A 670 25.34 -34.14 -44.10
N GLN A 671 25.34 -33.98 -42.77
CA GLN A 671 26.02 -34.84 -41.78
C GLN A 671 24.97 -35.82 -41.17
#